data_5aad95ac1f85d1b5c86df46c481f8dfa
#
_entry.id   5aad95ac1f85d1b5c86df46c481f8dfa
#
_cell.length_a   1.000
_cell.length_b   1.000
_cell.length_c   1.000
_cell.angle_alpha   90.00
_cell.angle_beta   90.00
_cell.angle_gamma   90.00
#
_symmetry.space_group_name_H-M   'P 1'
#
loop_
_entity.id
_entity.type
_entity.pdbx_description
1 polymer ?
#
loop_
_entity_poly.entity_id
_entity_poly.type
_entity_poly.pdbx_seq_one_letter_code
_entity_poly.pdbx_strand_id
1 'polypeptide(L)'
;FITIVTSLLIAYVLNTNLNGPDCQSCRMSYMIPAYAKLNAFDSSHTRFASKYSLYLYREQYKDTNPNDNTLFLNGIPVLFIPGNAGSYKQARALAAEAATQYYTTKKDLLNLNKNIQNLDFFTADFNEDFTAFHGRTLLDQAEYLNDAIKFILSLYNHPHNYKQSVIIVAHSMGGIVARAMLSLPNYKKKSINTIITLATPHSIPPATFDGDIIKVYSAVDKFWRYNFLNLSKTHSKNIYDNPLKNVSLISITGGRSDTTLPADYTSLASLVPKSNGFTVFTTGIPGVWTPIDHLAIVWCDQLRKVLSKTLFQLINSNSPTGTYGLNKRMEIFKRNLLSGFDSYTYPDSLNFTHKLKINNDQITWVLNDSPKTIPINNLESKKSENKITPDFTVFNIPNDEKYEFTILSSLPFEQIKKFKSSTKSSVLICKNSTDTEKNSNLPLKLIDYSKPYNNHKNQNLQIQLNCIDVSHHYQIIPKSTNKIKSPLESSIGDKELPFNIIQLYYKTLTCFDYILVSQPIIPKKSHNDNDFLLANLVKSTFSNIQINSNFLNILFKGVTVKLSNTRSISVNINFKDIWDSIFAYKMTVKQYPLDLKKFTIKNDQNFAMVFRQWIQQNYESKWLFDFNNNQKQHISFHSIAPFIPFKLPVGSKENSLNFQVLSDSISNNDTIEINLKLDLLQSLRSFALRFRLALASFPLAIVYMVLTIQFHHYSNTGTFPKFDNSLMKLCEVNKILPTFLVLLVFTPIMSNFSIQRVLRYFDFVGYLSNIDDINLIEDDIHVNNYFLGLENGLNLLLGPFFHILSIGIVYLFYHVLFLIIQFLVLIRKTIGFGKNVEKFRNDKTSGKIINSKRRLIGNVVLLILIGFYVPFQFAFIICCGVQFVTCFKMMENIKKMILNRLNYNISFLMLILWTLPINITIIIVFIHNFAVNWRTGFSSHHNFVSIIAILLLVERNSNKVMINQNKSKIMKDVTNLILVLSVIYSGIYGMRNSWWLHHLFNINC
;
A
#
# COMPACT_ATOMS: atom_id res chain seq x y z
N PHE A 1 -32.62 15.78 5.56
CA PHE A 1 -31.90 15.52 4.31
C PHE A 1 -30.45 15.07 4.57
N ILE A 2 -29.63 15.88 5.28
CA ILE A 2 -28.22 15.54 5.58
C ILE A 2 -28.11 14.17 6.25
N THR A 3 -28.96 13.84 7.21
CA THR A 3 -28.98 12.56 7.93
C THR A 3 -29.28 11.39 7.01
N ILE A 4 -30.27 11.51 6.14
CA ILE A 4 -30.63 10.47 5.17
C ILE A 4 -29.46 10.24 4.21
N VAL A 5 -28.88 11.30 3.66
CA VAL A 5 -27.70 11.22 2.79
C VAL A 5 -26.53 10.57 3.50
N THR A 6 -26.25 10.97 4.76
CA THR A 6 -25.17 10.38 5.57
C THR A 6 -25.43 8.90 5.84
N SER A 7 -26.66 8.51 6.17
CA SER A 7 -27.03 7.11 6.39
C SER A 7 -26.87 6.26 5.14
N LEU A 8 -27.31 6.78 4.00
CA LEU A 8 -27.14 6.12 2.70
C LEU A 8 -25.66 5.99 2.32
N LEU A 9 -24.84 7.01 2.57
CA LEU A 9 -23.39 6.96 2.33
C LEU A 9 -22.72 5.93 3.24
N ILE A 10 -23.06 5.88 4.52
CA ILE A 10 -22.51 4.88 5.46
C ILE A 10 -22.92 3.48 5.01
N ALA A 11 -24.20 3.24 4.70
CA ALA A 11 -24.69 1.96 4.22
C ALA A 11 -23.99 1.53 2.92
N TYR A 12 -23.79 2.47 1.99
CA TYR A 12 -23.07 2.21 0.74
C TYR A 12 -21.61 1.85 0.99
N VAL A 13 -20.91 2.61 1.82
CA VAL A 13 -19.49 2.35 2.15
C VAL A 13 -19.33 1.00 2.85
N LEU A 14 -20.21 0.67 3.78
CA LEU A 14 -20.20 -0.63 4.46
C LEU A 14 -20.46 -1.77 3.47
N ASN A 15 -21.51 -1.67 2.65
CA ASN A 15 -21.83 -2.71 1.67
C ASN A 15 -20.70 -2.92 0.66
N THR A 16 -20.09 -1.86 0.14
CA THR A 16 -18.99 -1.97 -0.83
C THR A 16 -17.70 -2.46 -0.23
N ASN A 17 -17.45 -2.22 1.06
CA ASN A 17 -16.29 -2.77 1.76
C ASN A 17 -16.47 -4.27 2.06
N LEU A 18 -17.70 -4.70 2.35
CA LEU A 18 -18.01 -6.11 2.57
C LEU A 18 -17.92 -6.94 1.28
N ASN A 19 -18.39 -6.38 0.16
CA ASN A 19 -18.46 -7.10 -1.12
C ASN A 19 -17.20 -7.01 -1.99
N GLY A 20 -16.19 -6.27 -1.60
CA GLY A 20 -14.91 -6.08 -2.31
C GLY A 20 -15.06 -5.48 -3.73
N PRO A 21 -14.16 -4.62 -4.19
CA PRO A 21 -14.32 -3.93 -5.48
C PRO A 21 -13.72 -4.66 -6.67
N ASP A 22 -12.69 -5.44 -6.45
CA ASP A 22 -11.96 -6.16 -7.49
C ASP A 22 -11.97 -7.65 -7.13
N CYS A 23 -12.32 -8.50 -8.10
CA CYS A 23 -12.16 -9.93 -7.92
C CYS A 23 -10.69 -10.23 -7.68
N GLN A 24 -10.38 -10.68 -6.47
CA GLN A 24 -9.06 -11.21 -6.22
C GLN A 24 -9.01 -12.62 -6.86
N SER A 25 -7.98 -12.83 -7.64
CA SER A 25 -7.81 -14.08 -8.37
C SER A 25 -6.62 -14.88 -7.84
N CYS A 26 -6.35 -14.79 -6.55
CA CYS A 26 -5.35 -15.62 -5.88
C CYS A 26 -5.75 -17.09 -5.90
N ARG A 27 -4.85 -17.92 -6.38
CA ARG A 27 -5.03 -19.37 -6.28
C ARG A 27 -4.64 -19.85 -4.89
N MET A 28 -5.33 -20.90 -4.43
CA MET A 28 -5.00 -21.56 -3.18
C MET A 28 -3.66 -22.29 -3.29
N SER A 29 -2.90 -22.26 -2.22
CA SER A 29 -1.64 -22.99 -2.09
C SER A 29 -1.84 -24.29 -1.34
N TYR A 30 -1.18 -25.35 -1.79
CA TYR A 30 -1.16 -26.65 -1.12
C TYR A 30 0.16 -26.83 -0.38
N MET A 31 0.08 -27.35 0.86
CA MET A 31 1.24 -27.59 1.70
C MET A 31 0.93 -28.62 2.77
N ILE A 32 1.94 -29.29 3.26
CA ILE A 32 1.85 -30.24 4.38
C ILE A 32 2.83 -29.76 5.48
N PRO A 33 2.39 -28.77 6.31
CA PRO A 33 3.28 -28.10 7.24
C PRO A 33 3.63 -28.99 8.45
N ALA A 34 4.90 -28.96 8.85
CA ALA A 34 5.36 -29.39 10.16
C ALA A 34 6.13 -28.24 10.85
N TYR A 35 6.03 -28.18 12.15
CA TYR A 35 6.65 -27.13 12.96
C TYR A 35 7.42 -27.75 14.12
N ALA A 36 8.72 -27.47 14.19
CA ALA A 36 9.55 -27.83 15.33
C ALA A 36 9.66 -26.62 16.26
N LYS A 37 9.18 -26.72 17.48
CA LYS A 37 9.37 -25.69 18.51
C LYS A 37 10.82 -25.73 18.98
N LEU A 38 11.50 -24.59 19.02
CA LEU A 38 12.88 -24.47 19.46
C LEU A 38 12.91 -24.28 20.98
N ASN A 39 12.80 -25.36 21.74
CA ASN A 39 12.73 -25.34 23.20
C ASN A 39 14.07 -24.86 23.85
N ALA A 40 15.20 -24.99 23.15
CA ALA A 40 16.48 -24.46 23.60
C ALA A 40 16.54 -22.92 23.62
N PHE A 41 15.60 -22.24 22.99
CA PHE A 41 15.44 -20.78 23.09
C PHE A 41 14.55 -20.46 24.28
N ASP A 42 15.11 -20.36 25.46
CA ASP A 42 14.47 -20.28 26.75
C ASP A 42 14.75 -18.97 27.51
N SER A 43 14.46 -18.95 28.80
CA SER A 43 14.63 -17.79 29.69
C SER A 43 16.07 -17.36 29.86
N SER A 44 17.07 -18.19 29.53
CA SER A 44 18.49 -17.82 29.53
C SER A 44 18.86 -16.89 28.36
N HIS A 45 18.09 -16.95 27.30
CA HIS A 45 18.31 -16.18 26.08
C HIS A 45 17.45 -14.90 26.01
N THR A 46 16.20 -14.96 26.53
CA THR A 46 15.28 -13.84 26.46
C THR A 46 14.32 -13.82 27.65
N ARG A 47 13.98 -12.64 28.15
CA ARG A 47 12.97 -12.47 29.22
C ARG A 47 11.55 -12.80 28.77
N PHE A 48 11.31 -12.94 27.48
CA PHE A 48 10.00 -13.20 26.88
C PHE A 48 9.71 -14.69 26.62
N ALA A 49 10.57 -15.60 27.05
CA ALA A 49 10.44 -17.03 26.78
C ALA A 49 9.12 -17.65 27.29
N SER A 50 8.50 -17.07 28.34
CA SER A 50 7.19 -17.51 28.84
C SER A 50 6.00 -16.99 28.01
N LYS A 51 6.22 -15.92 27.24
CA LYS A 51 5.16 -15.29 26.43
C LYS A 51 5.22 -15.69 24.97
N TYR A 52 6.41 -15.73 24.37
CA TYR A 52 6.62 -15.94 22.95
C TYR A 52 7.38 -17.23 22.68
N SER A 53 7.23 -17.75 21.46
CA SER A 53 7.90 -18.99 21.03
C SER A 53 8.48 -18.83 19.64
N LEU A 54 9.53 -19.62 19.35
CA LEU A 54 10.19 -19.66 18.05
C LEU A 54 10.03 -21.07 17.46
N TYR A 55 9.65 -21.15 16.20
CA TYR A 55 9.45 -22.39 15.48
C TYR A 55 10.31 -22.44 14.23
N LEU A 56 10.76 -23.65 13.88
CA LEU A 56 11.32 -23.97 12.57
C LEU A 56 10.25 -24.67 11.73
N TYR A 57 10.02 -24.16 10.51
CA TYR A 57 9.11 -24.79 9.54
C TYR A 57 9.81 -25.88 8.75
N ARG A 58 9.12 -26.97 8.49
CA ARG A 58 9.52 -28.03 7.56
C ARG A 58 8.31 -28.46 6.72
N GLU A 59 8.54 -28.65 5.42
CA GLU A 59 7.52 -29.23 4.53
C GLU A 59 7.66 -30.75 4.56
N GLN A 60 6.60 -31.44 5.03
CA GLN A 60 6.62 -32.91 5.12
C GLN A 60 6.88 -33.55 3.76
N TYR A 61 7.54 -34.69 3.75
CA TYR A 61 7.95 -35.44 2.57
C TYR A 61 8.97 -34.72 1.64
N LYS A 62 9.44 -33.54 1.98
CA LYS A 62 10.45 -32.79 1.23
C LYS A 62 11.66 -32.45 2.08
N ASP A 63 11.42 -31.80 3.19
CA ASP A 63 12.46 -31.48 4.17
C ASP A 63 12.74 -32.67 5.10
N THR A 64 13.88 -32.63 5.80
CA THR A 64 14.19 -33.57 6.89
C THR A 64 13.13 -33.53 7.98
N ASN A 65 12.81 -34.70 8.54
CA ASN A 65 11.76 -34.82 9.54
C ASN A 65 12.10 -33.96 10.79
N PRO A 66 11.21 -33.05 11.24
CA PRO A 66 11.47 -32.21 12.39
C PRO A 66 11.52 -32.97 13.74
N ASN A 67 11.04 -34.22 13.77
CA ASN A 67 11.03 -35.07 14.96
C ASN A 67 12.37 -35.82 15.20
N ASP A 68 13.30 -35.74 14.25
CA ASP A 68 14.64 -36.27 14.47
C ASP A 68 15.36 -35.37 15.49
N ASN A 69 15.93 -36.00 16.52
CA ASN A 69 16.60 -35.32 17.64
C ASN A 69 17.77 -34.41 17.24
N THR A 70 18.14 -34.40 15.98
CA THR A 70 19.16 -33.54 15.39
C THR A 70 18.53 -32.55 14.41
N LEU A 71 18.44 -31.29 14.79
CA LEU A 71 18.07 -30.20 13.88
C LEU A 71 19.14 -30.06 12.79
N PHE A 72 18.86 -30.62 11.63
CA PHE A 72 19.75 -30.51 10.49
C PHE A 72 19.50 -29.21 9.72
N LEU A 73 20.33 -28.19 9.94
CA LEU A 73 20.25 -26.87 9.34
C LEU A 73 21.30 -26.71 8.25
N ASN A 74 20.88 -26.76 7.00
CA ASN A 74 21.76 -26.62 5.83
C ASN A 74 21.39 -25.44 4.91
N GLY A 75 20.43 -24.65 5.32
CA GLY A 75 19.92 -23.54 4.52
C GLY A 75 20.45 -22.18 4.90
N ILE A 76 19.94 -21.17 4.25
CA ILE A 76 20.09 -19.77 4.65
C ILE A 76 18.91 -19.44 5.58
N PRO A 77 19.17 -18.87 6.77
CA PRO A 77 18.09 -18.58 7.72
C PRO A 77 17.18 -17.45 7.21
N VAL A 78 15.89 -17.72 7.22
CA VAL A 78 14.81 -16.76 6.93
C VAL A 78 13.90 -16.69 8.15
N LEU A 79 13.69 -15.51 8.69
CA LEU A 79 12.77 -15.31 9.81
C LEU A 79 11.48 -14.66 9.30
N PHE A 80 10.35 -15.33 9.51
CA PHE A 80 9.03 -14.78 9.24
C PHE A 80 8.46 -14.14 10.50
N ILE A 81 7.99 -12.91 10.36
CA ILE A 81 7.38 -12.13 11.45
C ILE A 81 5.88 -11.93 11.16
N PRO A 82 4.98 -12.51 11.95
CA PRO A 82 3.54 -12.36 11.76
C PRO A 82 3.04 -10.95 12.06
N GLY A 83 1.84 -10.62 11.58
CA GLY A 83 1.20 -9.33 11.78
C GLY A 83 0.45 -9.19 13.11
N ASN A 84 -0.37 -8.13 13.20
CA ASN A 84 -1.27 -7.90 14.33
C ASN A 84 -2.25 -9.07 14.50
N ALA A 85 -2.35 -9.63 15.70
CA ALA A 85 -3.12 -10.84 15.98
C ALA A 85 -2.81 -12.01 15.02
N GLY A 86 -1.58 -12.04 14.48
CA GLY A 86 -1.14 -13.02 13.52
C GLY A 86 -0.50 -14.25 14.18
N SER A 87 -0.63 -15.41 13.52
CA SER A 87 -0.06 -16.67 13.98
C SER A 87 1.25 -16.99 13.26
N TYR A 88 2.15 -17.72 13.91
CA TYR A 88 3.34 -18.31 13.31
C TYR A 88 3.06 -19.13 12.05
N LYS A 89 1.81 -19.63 11.91
CA LYS A 89 1.36 -20.41 10.74
C LYS A 89 1.28 -19.59 9.44
N GLN A 90 1.37 -18.25 9.50
CA GLN A 90 1.35 -17.40 8.31
C GLN A 90 2.57 -17.65 7.39
N ALA A 91 3.68 -18.14 7.91
CA ALA A 91 4.88 -18.46 7.14
C ALA A 91 4.70 -19.62 6.14
N ARG A 92 3.73 -20.52 6.39
CA ARG A 92 3.61 -21.84 5.76
C ARG A 92 3.59 -21.81 4.23
N ALA A 93 2.86 -20.89 3.61
CA ALA A 93 2.70 -20.91 2.17
C ALA A 93 4.00 -20.57 1.42
N LEU A 94 4.74 -19.56 1.90
CA LEU A 94 6.02 -19.17 1.33
C LEU A 94 7.10 -20.23 1.61
N ALA A 95 7.14 -20.76 2.83
CA ALA A 95 8.11 -21.77 3.23
C ALA A 95 7.92 -23.09 2.45
N ALA A 96 6.68 -23.53 2.30
CA ALA A 96 6.34 -24.72 1.49
C ALA A 96 6.73 -24.56 0.02
N GLU A 97 6.51 -23.38 -0.55
CA GLU A 97 6.92 -23.11 -1.93
C GLU A 97 8.44 -23.11 -2.08
N ALA A 98 9.16 -22.53 -1.12
CA ALA A 98 10.62 -22.55 -1.12
C ALA A 98 11.14 -24.00 -1.09
N ALA A 99 10.64 -24.86 -0.20
CA ALA A 99 10.97 -26.25 -0.17
C ALA A 99 10.62 -26.94 -1.50
N THR A 100 9.44 -26.68 -2.05
CA THR A 100 9.01 -27.24 -3.34
C THR A 100 9.96 -26.86 -4.46
N GLN A 101 10.27 -25.59 -4.64
CA GLN A 101 11.18 -25.13 -5.69
C GLN A 101 12.59 -25.71 -5.53
N TYR A 102 13.11 -25.76 -4.30
CA TYR A 102 14.44 -26.30 -4.05
C TYR A 102 14.57 -27.78 -4.42
N TYR A 103 13.59 -28.61 -4.03
CA TYR A 103 13.69 -30.05 -4.24
C TYR A 103 13.18 -30.52 -5.62
N THR A 104 12.18 -29.81 -6.21
CA THR A 104 11.59 -30.26 -7.49
C THR A 104 12.16 -29.54 -8.71
N THR A 105 12.50 -28.26 -8.61
CA THR A 105 12.98 -27.43 -9.74
C THR A 105 14.39 -26.93 -9.55
N LYS A 106 15.21 -27.68 -8.81
CA LYS A 106 16.61 -27.30 -8.49
C LYS A 106 17.45 -26.99 -9.73
N LYS A 107 17.26 -27.74 -10.83
CA LYS A 107 18.00 -27.52 -12.09
C LYS A 107 17.70 -26.14 -12.67
N ASP A 108 16.45 -25.70 -12.65
CA ASP A 108 16.04 -24.40 -13.17
C ASP A 108 16.56 -23.27 -12.28
N LEU A 109 16.55 -23.49 -10.96
CA LEU A 109 17.13 -22.55 -10.00
C LEU A 109 18.66 -22.43 -10.20
N LEU A 110 19.37 -23.52 -10.42
CA LEU A 110 20.83 -23.51 -10.68
C LEU A 110 21.17 -22.76 -11.98
N ASN A 111 20.29 -22.81 -12.98
CA ASN A 111 20.45 -21.98 -14.19
C ASN A 111 20.35 -20.49 -13.92
N LEU A 112 19.55 -20.09 -12.90
CA LEU A 112 19.37 -18.69 -12.50
C LEU A 112 20.48 -18.22 -11.53
N ASN A 113 20.91 -19.10 -10.65
CA ASN A 113 21.94 -18.81 -9.64
C ASN A 113 22.74 -20.07 -9.31
N LYS A 114 24.04 -20.07 -9.59
CA LYS A 114 24.93 -21.22 -9.33
C LYS A 114 25.23 -21.45 -7.84
N ASN A 115 25.08 -20.40 -7.00
CA ASN A 115 25.43 -20.43 -5.59
C ASN A 115 24.21 -20.63 -4.68
N ILE A 116 23.27 -21.49 -5.09
CA ILE A 116 22.05 -21.79 -4.36
C ILE A 116 22.31 -22.67 -3.14
N GLN A 117 21.62 -22.36 -2.06
CA GLN A 117 21.48 -23.21 -0.87
C GLN A 117 19.98 -23.22 -0.47
N ASN A 118 19.53 -24.25 0.28
CA ASN A 118 18.17 -24.29 0.78
C ASN A 118 17.86 -23.09 1.68
N LEU A 119 16.59 -22.86 1.99
CA LEU A 119 16.13 -21.83 2.92
C LEU A 119 15.57 -22.51 4.17
N ASP A 120 16.08 -22.15 5.34
CA ASP A 120 15.54 -22.60 6.62
C ASP A 120 14.59 -21.53 7.17
N PHE A 121 13.29 -21.81 7.16
CA PHE A 121 12.27 -20.85 7.61
C PHE A 121 12.02 -20.97 9.11
N PHE A 122 12.40 -19.95 9.85
CA PHE A 122 12.02 -19.72 11.24
C PHE A 122 10.79 -18.81 11.28
N THR A 123 9.93 -19.00 12.26
CA THR A 123 8.75 -18.16 12.45
C THR A 123 8.49 -17.90 13.93
N ALA A 124 8.19 -16.66 14.26
CA ALA A 124 7.86 -16.26 15.62
C ALA A 124 6.38 -16.49 15.93
N ASP A 125 6.10 -16.91 17.13
CA ASP A 125 4.76 -16.97 17.70
C ASP A 125 4.64 -15.93 18.80
N PHE A 126 3.75 -14.96 18.57
CA PHE A 126 3.47 -13.89 19.53
C PHE A 126 2.18 -14.14 20.31
N ASN A 127 1.64 -15.37 20.30
CA ASN A 127 0.35 -15.68 20.90
C ASN A 127 -0.78 -14.75 20.42
N GLU A 128 -0.74 -14.35 19.14
CA GLU A 128 -1.74 -13.48 18.50
C GLU A 128 -1.90 -12.10 19.17
N ASP A 129 -0.80 -11.56 19.72
CA ASP A 129 -0.75 -10.23 20.34
C ASP A 129 -1.27 -9.11 19.40
N PHE A 130 -1.99 -8.14 19.98
CA PHE A 130 -2.53 -6.99 19.27
C PHE A 130 -1.51 -5.86 19.11
N THR A 131 -0.50 -6.09 18.29
CA THR A 131 0.64 -5.18 18.05
C THR A 131 0.23 -3.80 17.53
N ALA A 132 -0.89 -3.73 16.76
CA ALA A 132 -1.39 -2.47 16.22
C ALA A 132 -2.03 -1.55 17.26
N PHE A 133 -2.35 -2.06 18.46
CA PHE A 133 -3.10 -1.32 19.46
C PHE A 133 -2.24 -0.80 20.61
N HIS A 134 -1.01 -1.31 20.76
CA HIS A 134 -0.18 -0.97 21.91
C HIS A 134 1.31 -0.88 21.55
N GLY A 135 1.90 0.30 21.74
CA GLY A 135 3.29 0.58 21.34
C GLY A 135 4.32 -0.26 22.10
N ARG A 136 4.09 -0.54 23.39
CA ARG A 136 5.01 -1.36 24.18
C ARG A 136 5.07 -2.80 23.70
N THR A 137 3.93 -3.40 23.30
CA THR A 137 3.88 -4.74 22.70
C THR A 137 4.75 -4.84 21.45
N LEU A 138 4.76 -3.81 20.60
CA LEU A 138 5.61 -3.74 19.42
C LEU A 138 7.10 -3.77 19.78
N LEU A 139 7.51 -3.02 20.81
CA LEU A 139 8.90 -3.00 21.28
C LEU A 139 9.31 -4.33 21.93
N ASP A 140 8.44 -4.95 22.72
CA ASP A 140 8.67 -6.25 23.34
C ASP A 140 8.90 -7.34 22.27
N GLN A 141 8.10 -7.34 21.20
CA GLN A 141 8.29 -8.24 20.08
C GLN A 141 9.61 -7.99 19.34
N ALA A 142 9.98 -6.72 19.13
CA ALA A 142 11.24 -6.37 18.47
C ALA A 142 12.48 -6.78 19.31
N GLU A 143 12.41 -6.60 20.63
CA GLU A 143 13.44 -7.05 21.57
C GLU A 143 13.61 -8.58 21.54
N TYR A 144 12.48 -9.30 21.64
CA TYR A 144 12.46 -10.76 21.56
C TYR A 144 13.09 -11.28 20.25
N LEU A 145 12.74 -10.66 19.10
CA LEU A 145 13.26 -11.09 17.81
C LEU A 145 14.75 -10.83 17.64
N ASN A 146 15.30 -9.76 18.22
CA ASN A 146 16.72 -9.54 18.22
C ASN A 146 17.47 -10.65 18.98
N ASP A 147 16.93 -11.09 20.11
CA ASP A 147 17.48 -12.23 20.86
C ASP A 147 17.30 -13.54 20.09
N ALA A 148 16.13 -13.75 19.45
CA ALA A 148 15.89 -14.90 18.57
C ALA A 148 16.89 -14.97 17.40
N ILE A 149 17.22 -13.84 16.77
CA ILE A 149 18.23 -13.81 15.69
C ILE A 149 19.61 -14.19 16.21
N LYS A 150 20.01 -13.73 17.40
CA LYS A 150 21.29 -14.15 18.00
C LYS A 150 21.31 -15.68 18.21
N PHE A 151 20.20 -16.22 18.72
CA PHE A 151 20.04 -17.66 18.91
C PHE A 151 20.05 -18.42 17.57
N ILE A 152 19.26 -17.99 16.57
CA ILE A 152 19.26 -18.60 15.22
C ILE A 152 20.67 -18.64 14.65
N LEU A 153 21.41 -17.53 14.68
CA LEU A 153 22.76 -17.47 14.14
C LEU A 153 23.76 -18.35 14.90
N SER A 154 23.52 -18.63 16.19
CA SER A 154 24.34 -19.56 16.95
C SER A 154 24.19 -21.03 16.49
N LEU A 155 23.06 -21.38 15.89
CA LEU A 155 22.82 -22.70 15.30
C LEU A 155 23.62 -22.96 14.02
N TYR A 156 24.18 -21.92 13.38
CA TYR A 156 24.99 -21.99 12.16
C TYR A 156 26.48 -21.78 12.43
N ASN A 157 26.99 -22.28 13.54
CA ASN A 157 28.36 -22.02 13.98
C ASN A 157 29.40 -23.04 13.44
N HIS A 158 29.01 -23.92 12.52
CA HIS A 158 29.95 -24.85 11.89
C HIS A 158 30.81 -24.17 10.81
N PRO A 159 32.10 -24.50 10.68
CA PRO A 159 33.01 -23.82 9.74
C PRO A 159 32.53 -23.82 8.28
N HIS A 160 31.83 -24.88 7.87
CA HIS A 160 31.27 -25.00 6.51
C HIS A 160 29.90 -24.36 6.33
N ASN A 161 29.21 -23.95 7.40
CA ASN A 161 27.86 -23.38 7.36
C ASN A 161 27.68 -22.13 8.21
N TYR A 162 28.77 -21.40 8.44
CA TYR A 162 28.71 -20.15 9.22
C TYR A 162 27.88 -19.09 8.53
N LYS A 163 26.91 -18.53 9.25
CA LYS A 163 26.04 -17.43 8.77
C LYS A 163 26.07 -16.26 9.74
N GLN A 164 26.16 -15.04 9.18
CA GLN A 164 26.20 -13.79 9.95
C GLN A 164 24.91 -13.01 9.90
N SER A 165 24.01 -13.29 8.95
CA SER A 165 22.76 -12.55 8.81
C SER A 165 21.58 -13.45 8.48
N VAL A 166 20.40 -12.94 8.82
CA VAL A 166 19.08 -13.54 8.60
C VAL A 166 18.30 -12.68 7.61
N ILE A 167 17.58 -13.31 6.70
CA ILE A 167 16.63 -12.64 5.82
C ILE A 167 15.31 -12.51 6.58
N ILE A 168 14.69 -11.33 6.58
CA ILE A 168 13.41 -11.08 7.22
C ILE A 168 12.30 -11.05 6.16
N VAL A 169 11.22 -11.79 6.40
CA VAL A 169 9.94 -11.64 5.71
C VAL A 169 8.88 -11.33 6.76
N ALA A 170 8.14 -10.25 6.60
CA ALA A 170 7.23 -9.79 7.62
C ALA A 170 5.86 -9.41 7.04
N HIS A 171 4.79 -9.68 7.77
CA HIS A 171 3.43 -9.34 7.39
C HIS A 171 2.88 -8.22 8.27
N SER A 172 2.16 -7.26 7.67
CA SER A 172 1.40 -6.23 8.38
C SER A 172 2.26 -5.51 9.45
N MET A 173 1.81 -5.45 10.70
CA MET A 173 2.56 -4.85 11.81
C MET A 173 3.93 -5.50 12.06
N GLY A 174 4.11 -6.76 11.68
CA GLY A 174 5.41 -7.45 11.77
C GLY A 174 6.53 -6.74 10.99
N GLY A 175 6.20 -6.01 9.91
CA GLY A 175 7.17 -5.19 9.18
C GLY A 175 7.62 -3.95 9.97
N ILE A 176 6.78 -3.40 10.83
CA ILE A 176 7.18 -2.31 11.74
C ILE A 176 8.03 -2.87 12.89
N VAL A 177 7.68 -4.05 13.41
CA VAL A 177 8.53 -4.76 14.37
C VAL A 177 9.93 -4.98 13.77
N ALA A 178 10.01 -5.45 12.51
CA ALA A 178 11.28 -5.64 11.80
C ALA A 178 12.10 -4.34 11.70
N ARG A 179 11.45 -3.20 11.43
CA ARG A 179 12.12 -1.89 11.39
C ARG A 179 12.59 -1.46 12.79
N ALA A 180 11.77 -1.67 13.82
CA ALA A 180 12.08 -1.30 15.19
C ALA A 180 13.28 -2.10 15.73
N MET A 181 13.43 -3.36 15.35
CA MET A 181 14.56 -4.21 15.76
C MET A 181 15.92 -3.53 15.56
N LEU A 182 16.12 -2.88 14.40
CA LEU A 182 17.40 -2.26 14.05
C LEU A 182 17.72 -1.00 14.88
N SER A 183 16.70 -0.40 15.52
CA SER A 183 16.84 0.79 16.38
C SER A 183 17.07 0.45 17.86
N LEU A 184 16.88 -0.82 18.27
CA LEU A 184 17.00 -1.23 19.66
C LEU A 184 18.46 -1.50 20.08
N PRO A 185 18.80 -1.27 21.35
CA PRO A 185 20.16 -1.50 21.87
C PRO A 185 20.64 -2.94 21.77
N ASN A 186 19.73 -3.93 21.84
CA ASN A 186 20.07 -5.35 21.76
C ASN A 186 20.26 -5.84 20.32
N TYR A 187 20.16 -4.97 19.30
CA TYR A 187 20.40 -5.32 17.90
C TYR A 187 21.89 -5.68 17.66
N LYS A 188 22.14 -6.85 17.10
CA LYS A 188 23.47 -7.25 16.63
C LYS A 188 23.74 -6.65 15.25
N LYS A 189 24.66 -5.70 15.15
CA LYS A 189 24.97 -5.05 13.85
C LYS A 189 25.28 -6.09 12.77
N LYS A 190 24.80 -5.85 11.55
CA LYS A 190 24.94 -6.70 10.36
C LYS A 190 24.19 -8.04 10.41
N SER A 191 23.43 -8.34 11.47
CA SER A 191 22.65 -9.58 11.54
C SER A 191 21.39 -9.59 10.66
N ILE A 192 21.00 -8.46 10.11
CA ILE A 192 19.89 -8.30 9.16
C ILE A 192 20.40 -7.52 7.96
N ASN A 193 20.25 -8.06 6.76
CA ASN A 193 20.64 -7.37 5.53
C ASN A 193 19.47 -7.19 4.53
N THR A 194 18.42 -8.00 4.64
CA THR A 194 17.29 -8.02 3.71
C THR A 194 16.00 -8.09 4.50
N ILE A 195 15.09 -7.17 4.22
CA ILE A 195 13.74 -7.13 4.80
C ILE A 195 12.74 -7.04 3.66
N ILE A 196 11.80 -7.98 3.60
CA ILE A 196 10.65 -7.99 2.68
C ILE A 196 9.39 -7.89 3.51
N THR A 197 8.56 -6.92 3.23
CA THR A 197 7.32 -6.68 3.98
C THR A 197 6.10 -6.84 3.08
N LEU A 198 5.06 -7.45 3.63
CA LEU A 198 3.79 -7.74 2.97
C LEU A 198 2.69 -6.93 3.66
N ALA A 199 2.05 -6.01 2.97
CA ALA A 199 0.97 -5.15 3.47
C ALA A 199 1.32 -4.47 4.81
N THR A 200 2.52 -3.90 4.95
CA THR A 200 3.00 -3.26 6.18
C THR A 200 2.72 -1.75 6.17
N PRO A 201 2.16 -1.18 7.25
CA PRO A 201 1.88 0.26 7.34
C PRO A 201 3.12 1.08 7.70
N HIS A 202 4.04 1.27 6.75
CA HIS A 202 5.32 1.94 6.97
C HIS A 202 5.22 3.43 7.28
N SER A 203 4.27 4.11 6.64
CA SER A 203 4.17 5.57 6.68
C SER A 203 3.40 6.09 7.88
N ILE A 204 2.35 5.38 8.30
CA ILE A 204 1.43 5.80 9.37
C ILE A 204 0.93 4.57 10.12
N PRO A 205 0.79 4.64 11.47
CA PRO A 205 0.16 3.57 12.23
C PRO A 205 -1.28 3.33 11.77
N PRO A 206 -1.72 2.07 11.68
CA PRO A 206 -3.07 1.73 11.21
C PRO A 206 -4.16 2.17 12.19
N ALA A 207 -3.85 2.21 13.49
CA ALA A 207 -4.73 2.66 14.56
C ALA A 207 -3.94 3.62 15.46
N THR A 208 -4.25 4.91 15.38
CA THR A 208 -3.56 5.96 16.15
C THR A 208 -4.26 6.28 17.46
N PHE A 209 -4.82 5.26 18.12
CA PHE A 209 -5.57 5.44 19.36
C PHE A 209 -4.69 5.39 20.61
N ASP A 210 -3.54 4.70 20.50
CA ASP A 210 -2.52 4.69 21.56
C ASP A 210 -1.42 5.70 21.24
N GLY A 211 -1.12 6.60 22.19
CA GLY A 211 -0.05 7.57 22.04
C GLY A 211 1.34 6.93 21.99
N ASP A 212 1.52 5.81 22.67
CA ASP A 212 2.81 5.13 22.72
C ASP A 212 3.17 4.50 21.35
N ILE A 213 2.19 4.00 20.61
CA ILE A 213 2.46 3.49 19.25
C ILE A 213 2.92 4.61 18.30
N ILE A 214 2.38 5.82 18.47
CA ILE A 214 2.78 6.98 17.68
C ILE A 214 4.21 7.38 18.01
N LYS A 215 4.59 7.38 19.30
CA LYS A 215 5.96 7.65 19.75
C LYS A 215 6.95 6.63 19.19
N VAL A 216 6.60 5.34 19.21
CA VAL A 216 7.43 4.27 18.63
C VAL A 216 7.63 4.49 17.15
N TYR A 217 6.58 4.78 16.40
CA TYR A 217 6.70 5.09 14.96
C TYR A 217 7.62 6.30 14.73
N SER A 218 7.43 7.38 15.50
CA SER A 218 8.26 8.58 15.40
C SER A 218 9.73 8.28 15.65
N ALA A 219 10.04 7.52 16.70
CA ALA A 219 11.41 7.16 17.04
C ALA A 219 12.06 6.26 15.98
N VAL A 220 11.33 5.25 15.48
CA VAL A 220 11.81 4.36 14.42
C VAL A 220 12.01 5.12 13.12
N ASP A 221 11.07 5.98 12.72
CA ASP A 221 11.18 6.78 11.51
C ASP A 221 12.36 7.77 11.58
N LYS A 222 12.55 8.42 12.72
CA LYS A 222 13.72 9.28 12.98
C LYS A 222 15.02 8.51 12.81
N PHE A 223 15.14 7.32 13.39
CA PHE A 223 16.32 6.46 13.26
C PHE A 223 16.59 6.10 11.81
N TRP A 224 15.57 5.69 11.04
CA TRP A 224 15.73 5.29 9.63
C TRP A 224 16.11 6.47 8.75
N ARG A 225 15.42 7.60 8.86
CA ARG A 225 15.75 8.83 8.12
C ARG A 225 17.15 9.33 8.43
N TYR A 226 17.51 9.45 9.70
CA TYR A 226 18.85 9.91 10.11
C TYR A 226 19.97 9.08 9.50
N ASN A 227 19.88 7.75 9.55
CA ASN A 227 20.90 6.87 9.04
C ASN A 227 21.00 6.91 7.50
N PHE A 228 19.90 7.04 6.78
CA PHE A 228 19.95 7.15 5.33
C PHE A 228 20.37 8.53 4.83
N LEU A 229 20.04 9.59 5.52
CA LEU A 229 20.45 10.96 5.20
C LEU A 229 21.95 11.17 5.37
N ASN A 230 22.52 10.66 6.45
CA ASN A 230 23.95 10.74 6.67
C ASN A 230 24.77 9.99 5.60
N LEU A 231 24.18 8.99 4.93
CA LEU A 231 24.81 8.33 3.78
C LEU A 231 24.96 9.26 2.57
N SER A 232 24.05 10.22 2.39
CA SER A 232 24.05 11.14 1.24
C SER A 232 24.96 12.35 1.42
N LYS A 233 25.31 12.73 2.66
CA LYS A 233 26.05 13.97 2.98
C LYS A 233 27.51 13.77 3.36
N THR A 234 28.09 12.57 3.26
CA THR A 234 29.35 12.31 3.92
C THR A 234 30.61 12.61 3.15
N HIS A 235 31.28 13.62 3.65
CA HIS A 235 32.73 13.64 3.88
C HIS A 235 33.13 13.39 5.35
N SER A 236 32.27 12.88 6.25
CA SER A 236 32.58 12.72 7.66
C SER A 236 33.10 11.30 8.01
N LYS A 237 34.10 11.24 8.89
CA LYS A 237 34.87 10.06 9.29
C LYS A 237 34.10 8.87 9.91
N ASN A 238 32.76 8.97 10.10
CA ASN A 238 31.97 7.95 10.81
C ASN A 238 31.10 7.07 9.88
N ILE A 239 31.46 6.94 8.58
CA ILE A 239 30.73 6.15 7.58
C ILE A 239 30.69 4.64 7.92
N TYR A 240 31.64 4.16 8.70
CA TYR A 240 31.80 2.72 8.98
C TYR A 240 30.77 2.14 9.95
N ASP A 241 30.07 2.95 10.73
CA ASP A 241 29.18 2.50 11.81
C ASP A 241 27.68 2.56 11.53
N ASN A 242 27.28 2.89 10.31
CA ASN A 242 25.86 3.00 9.96
C ASN A 242 25.21 1.60 9.84
N PRO A 243 24.24 1.25 10.71
CA PRO A 243 23.61 -0.07 10.73
C PRO A 243 22.75 -0.36 9.49
N LEU A 244 22.27 0.67 8.77
CA LEU A 244 21.39 0.55 7.61
C LEU A 244 22.11 0.55 6.26
N LYS A 245 23.42 0.80 6.22
CA LYS A 245 24.19 0.96 4.96
C LYS A 245 23.96 -0.18 3.97
N ASN A 246 23.91 -1.43 4.44
CA ASN A 246 23.75 -2.62 3.58
C ASN A 246 22.37 -3.26 3.69
N VAL A 247 21.40 -2.59 4.30
CA VAL A 247 20.04 -3.12 4.45
C VAL A 247 19.20 -2.76 3.22
N SER A 248 18.53 -3.77 2.65
CA SER A 248 17.48 -3.56 1.65
C SER A 248 16.11 -3.76 2.29
N LEU A 249 15.16 -2.87 2.00
CA LEU A 249 13.77 -2.95 2.46
C LEU A 249 12.82 -2.87 1.26
N ILE A 250 12.05 -3.94 1.03
CA ILE A 250 11.06 -4.02 -0.04
C ILE A 250 9.66 -4.09 0.57
N SER A 251 8.78 -3.19 0.17
CA SER A 251 7.38 -3.15 0.61
C SER A 251 6.47 -3.62 -0.51
N ILE A 252 5.73 -4.71 -0.29
CA ILE A 252 4.77 -5.27 -1.24
C ILE A 252 3.36 -5.03 -0.70
N THR A 253 2.50 -4.42 -1.51
CA THR A 253 1.12 -4.10 -1.15
C THR A 253 0.12 -4.74 -2.11
N GLY A 254 -1.02 -5.18 -1.56
CA GLY A 254 -2.11 -5.78 -2.34
C GLY A 254 -2.97 -4.78 -3.13
N GLY A 255 -2.75 -3.48 -2.91
CA GLY A 255 -3.51 -2.43 -3.59
C GLY A 255 -4.93 -2.26 -3.05
N ARG A 256 -5.88 -2.03 -3.95
CA ARG A 256 -7.26 -1.66 -3.60
C ARG A 256 -8.06 -2.76 -2.89
N SER A 257 -7.70 -4.02 -3.05
CA SER A 257 -8.39 -5.14 -2.39
C SER A 257 -8.06 -5.24 -0.91
N ASP A 258 -6.99 -4.58 -0.44
CA ASP A 258 -6.70 -4.46 0.99
C ASP A 258 -7.61 -3.41 1.63
N THR A 259 -8.72 -3.86 2.20
CA THR A 259 -9.69 -3.01 2.91
C THR A 259 -9.32 -2.81 4.39
N THR A 260 -8.40 -3.61 4.91
CA THR A 260 -7.92 -3.50 6.29
C THR A 260 -6.92 -2.37 6.41
N LEU A 261 -5.98 -2.29 5.47
CA LEU A 261 -4.93 -1.30 5.42
C LEU A 261 -4.91 -0.59 4.06
N PRO A 262 -5.14 0.73 4.03
CA PRO A 262 -4.96 1.48 2.78
C PRO A 262 -3.55 1.28 2.22
N ALA A 263 -3.44 0.97 0.93
CA ALA A 263 -2.15 0.74 0.28
C ALA A 263 -1.21 1.95 0.35
N ASP A 264 -1.77 3.16 0.47
CA ASP A 264 -1.02 4.41 0.68
C ASP A 264 -0.13 4.35 1.95
N TYR A 265 -0.54 3.59 2.97
CA TYR A 265 0.21 3.47 4.23
C TYR A 265 1.48 2.62 4.08
N THR A 266 1.59 1.84 3.02
CA THR A 266 2.73 0.94 2.79
C THR A 266 3.93 1.63 2.12
N SER A 267 3.82 2.91 1.78
CA SER A 267 4.84 3.67 1.07
C SER A 267 6.13 3.83 1.87
N LEU A 268 7.25 3.60 1.19
CA LEU A 268 8.62 3.83 1.71
C LEU A 268 9.22 5.16 1.27
N ALA A 269 8.52 5.94 0.48
CA ALA A 269 9.06 7.10 -0.25
C ALA A 269 9.79 8.12 0.65
N SER A 270 9.31 8.35 1.88
CA SER A 270 9.92 9.29 2.83
C SER A 270 10.88 8.63 3.83
N LEU A 271 11.13 7.34 3.73
CA LEU A 271 11.85 6.56 4.74
C LEU A 271 13.13 5.92 4.23
N VAL A 272 13.11 5.46 2.98
CA VAL A 272 14.20 4.66 2.39
C VAL A 272 14.53 5.18 0.99
N PRO A 273 15.79 5.42 0.66
CA PRO A 273 16.20 5.83 -0.67
C PRO A 273 16.02 4.69 -1.69
N LYS A 274 15.79 5.04 -2.96
CA LYS A 274 15.59 4.08 -4.07
C LYS A 274 16.77 3.12 -4.28
N SER A 275 17.94 3.45 -3.76
CA SER A 275 19.13 2.55 -3.73
C SER A 275 18.97 1.38 -2.76
N ASN A 276 18.17 1.53 -1.71
CA ASN A 276 18.02 0.56 -0.62
C ASN A 276 16.63 -0.05 -0.53
N GLY A 277 15.63 0.51 -1.21
CA GLY A 277 14.29 -0.04 -1.15
C GLY A 277 13.27 0.66 -2.04
N PHE A 278 12.12 0.03 -2.18
CA PHE A 278 10.98 0.57 -2.91
C PHE A 278 9.68 -0.12 -2.48
N THR A 279 8.57 0.53 -2.81
CA THR A 279 7.22 -0.03 -2.66
C THR A 279 6.74 -0.52 -4.02
N VAL A 280 6.07 -1.68 -4.05
CA VAL A 280 5.51 -2.26 -5.27
C VAL A 280 4.14 -2.86 -5.01
N PHE A 281 3.26 -2.77 -6.02
CA PHE A 281 1.91 -3.30 -5.99
C PHE A 281 1.83 -4.67 -6.65
N THR A 282 1.12 -5.60 -6.03
CA THR A 282 0.95 -6.98 -6.57
C THR A 282 0.31 -6.98 -7.96
N THR A 283 -0.50 -5.97 -8.29
CA THR A 283 -1.10 -5.79 -9.62
C THR A 283 -0.07 -5.53 -10.73
N GLY A 284 1.12 -5.02 -10.37
CA GLY A 284 2.21 -4.74 -11.32
C GLY A 284 3.31 -5.79 -11.34
N ILE A 285 3.39 -6.66 -10.33
CA ILE A 285 4.44 -7.68 -10.26
C ILE A 285 4.26 -8.71 -11.38
N PRO A 286 5.30 -8.93 -12.22
CA PRO A 286 5.24 -9.91 -13.29
C PRO A 286 4.90 -11.30 -12.78
N GLY A 287 3.88 -11.92 -13.38
CA GLY A 287 3.40 -13.24 -12.99
C GLY A 287 2.46 -13.25 -11.77
N VAL A 288 2.20 -12.13 -11.12
CA VAL A 288 1.18 -12.00 -10.07
C VAL A 288 -0.06 -11.28 -10.60
N TRP A 289 0.09 -10.07 -11.09
CA TRP A 289 -0.92 -9.26 -11.81
C TRP A 289 -2.33 -9.22 -11.21
N THR A 290 -2.45 -9.38 -9.89
CA THR A 290 -3.75 -9.39 -9.21
C THR A 290 -3.73 -8.48 -7.98
N PRO A 291 -4.83 -7.77 -7.72
CA PRO A 291 -5.04 -7.17 -6.42
C PRO A 291 -5.25 -8.25 -5.36
N ILE A 292 -4.67 -8.06 -4.17
CA ILE A 292 -4.69 -9.05 -3.10
C ILE A 292 -5.17 -8.40 -1.80
N ASP A 293 -6.05 -9.07 -1.06
CA ASP A 293 -6.49 -8.59 0.25
C ASP A 293 -5.40 -8.77 1.33
N HIS A 294 -5.62 -8.15 2.49
CA HIS A 294 -4.66 -8.11 3.59
C HIS A 294 -4.20 -9.47 4.09
N LEU A 295 -5.09 -10.47 4.10
CA LEU A 295 -4.78 -11.81 4.58
C LEU A 295 -4.32 -12.73 3.45
N ALA A 296 -4.87 -12.59 2.26
CA ALA A 296 -4.51 -13.43 1.13
C ALA A 296 -3.06 -13.21 0.69
N ILE A 297 -2.46 -12.06 0.97
CA ILE A 297 -1.08 -11.74 0.57
C ILE A 297 -0.04 -12.73 1.12
N VAL A 298 -0.32 -13.40 2.25
CA VAL A 298 0.58 -14.40 2.84
C VAL A 298 0.42 -15.80 2.24
N TRP A 299 -0.68 -16.08 1.52
CA TRP A 299 -0.94 -17.43 0.97
C TRP A 299 -1.21 -17.45 -0.54
N CYS A 300 -1.24 -16.31 -1.21
CA CYS A 300 -1.48 -16.24 -2.66
C CYS A 300 -0.42 -17.03 -3.45
N ASP A 301 -0.84 -18.05 -4.20
CA ASP A 301 0.05 -18.98 -4.91
C ASP A 301 1.00 -18.26 -5.88
N GLN A 302 0.48 -17.30 -6.63
CA GLN A 302 1.27 -16.55 -7.59
C GLN A 302 2.37 -15.74 -6.89
N LEU A 303 2.02 -15.03 -5.81
CA LEU A 303 2.97 -14.18 -5.09
C LEU A 303 4.06 -15.02 -4.41
N ARG A 304 3.68 -16.12 -3.73
CA ARG A 304 4.66 -16.98 -3.05
C ARG A 304 5.67 -17.59 -4.03
N LYS A 305 5.24 -17.97 -5.27
CA LYS A 305 6.11 -18.48 -6.32
C LYS A 305 7.15 -17.45 -6.77
N VAL A 306 6.72 -16.23 -7.01
CA VAL A 306 7.62 -15.12 -7.39
C VAL A 306 8.57 -14.77 -6.25
N LEU A 307 8.08 -14.70 -5.01
CA LEU A 307 8.91 -14.40 -3.84
C LEU A 307 9.94 -15.48 -3.55
N SER A 308 9.53 -16.74 -3.57
CA SER A 308 10.45 -17.87 -3.37
C SER A 308 11.56 -17.88 -4.42
N LYS A 309 11.21 -17.73 -5.70
CA LYS A 309 12.19 -17.61 -6.78
C LYS A 309 13.14 -16.43 -6.58
N THR A 310 12.61 -15.29 -6.11
CA THR A 310 13.41 -14.11 -5.83
C THR A 310 14.38 -14.36 -4.67
N LEU A 311 13.92 -14.98 -3.57
CA LEU A 311 14.75 -15.32 -2.43
C LEU A 311 15.93 -16.21 -2.86
N PHE A 312 15.71 -17.24 -3.68
CA PHE A 312 16.79 -18.10 -4.19
C PHE A 312 17.81 -17.34 -5.04
N GLN A 313 17.39 -16.36 -5.80
CA GLN A 313 18.31 -15.51 -6.58
C GLN A 313 19.16 -14.58 -5.73
N LEU A 314 18.68 -14.19 -4.52
CA LEU A 314 19.45 -13.36 -3.58
C LEU A 314 20.58 -14.12 -2.90
N ILE A 315 20.54 -15.46 -2.88
CA ILE A 315 21.49 -16.28 -2.13
C ILE A 315 22.87 -16.23 -2.78
N ASN A 316 23.86 -16.11 -1.94
CA ASN A 316 25.26 -16.37 -2.23
C ASN A 316 25.85 -17.24 -1.10
N SER A 317 25.89 -18.54 -1.32
CA SER A 317 26.38 -19.51 -0.33
C SER A 317 27.84 -19.26 0.09
N ASN A 318 28.63 -18.64 -0.79
CA ASN A 318 30.03 -18.32 -0.55
C ASN A 318 30.25 -17.08 0.35
N SER A 319 29.15 -16.32 0.58
CA SER A 319 29.22 -15.14 1.46
C SER A 319 28.85 -15.50 2.89
N PRO A 320 29.57 -15.01 3.91
CA PRO A 320 29.16 -15.16 5.31
C PRO A 320 27.77 -14.60 5.62
N THR A 321 27.33 -13.59 4.86
CA THR A 321 25.97 -13.03 4.99
C THR A 321 24.90 -13.90 4.32
N GLY A 322 25.27 -14.95 3.59
CA GLY A 322 24.35 -15.82 2.86
C GLY A 322 23.71 -15.20 1.62
N THR A 323 23.95 -13.90 1.34
CA THR A 323 23.35 -13.16 0.24
C THR A 323 24.37 -12.34 -0.54
N TYR A 324 23.98 -11.92 -1.75
CA TYR A 324 24.79 -10.96 -2.52
C TYR A 324 24.84 -9.58 -1.85
N GLY A 325 25.79 -8.74 -2.29
CA GLY A 325 25.89 -7.33 -1.88
C GLY A 325 24.63 -6.52 -2.26
N LEU A 326 24.45 -5.36 -1.63
CA LEU A 326 23.23 -4.53 -1.76
C LEU A 326 22.85 -4.24 -3.21
N ASN A 327 23.79 -3.77 -4.04
CA ASN A 327 23.51 -3.39 -5.44
C ASN A 327 22.97 -4.57 -6.23
N LYS A 328 23.56 -5.76 -6.07
CA LYS A 328 23.09 -6.98 -6.76
C LYS A 328 21.74 -7.45 -6.25
N ARG A 329 21.49 -7.35 -4.92
CA ARG A 329 20.17 -7.66 -4.37
C ARG A 329 19.11 -6.71 -4.91
N MET A 330 19.37 -5.42 -4.98
CA MET A 330 18.45 -4.44 -5.52
C MET A 330 18.19 -4.63 -7.01
N GLU A 331 19.20 -5.02 -7.79
CA GLU A 331 19.02 -5.41 -9.19
C GLU A 331 18.06 -6.61 -9.34
N ILE A 332 18.25 -7.65 -8.51
CA ILE A 332 17.41 -8.84 -8.52
C ILE A 332 15.96 -8.49 -8.11
N PHE A 333 15.78 -7.68 -7.07
CA PHE A 333 14.44 -7.23 -6.66
C PHE A 333 13.76 -6.43 -7.76
N LYS A 334 14.44 -5.47 -8.38
CA LYS A 334 13.87 -4.68 -9.47
C LYS A 334 13.49 -5.54 -10.66
N ARG A 335 14.35 -6.48 -11.05
CA ARG A 335 14.09 -7.38 -12.18
C ARG A 335 12.88 -8.30 -11.96
N ASN A 336 12.68 -8.80 -10.73
CA ASN A 336 11.63 -9.78 -10.45
C ASN A 336 10.31 -9.14 -10.01
N LEU A 337 10.34 -7.97 -9.38
CA LEU A 337 9.16 -7.37 -8.76
C LEU A 337 8.65 -6.14 -9.50
N LEU A 338 9.48 -5.40 -10.25
CA LEU A 338 8.99 -4.27 -11.04
C LEU A 338 8.48 -4.76 -12.40
N SER A 339 7.58 -3.98 -12.98
CA SER A 339 6.92 -4.32 -14.24
C SER A 339 7.87 -4.43 -15.45
N GLY A 340 9.08 -3.90 -15.33
CA GLY A 340 10.06 -3.82 -16.39
C GLY A 340 9.87 -2.63 -17.35
N PHE A 341 8.73 -1.94 -17.27
CA PHE A 341 8.43 -0.73 -18.05
C PHE A 341 8.82 0.54 -17.31
N ASP A 342 9.20 0.42 -16.03
CA ASP A 342 9.55 1.54 -15.17
C ASP A 342 11.02 1.90 -15.37
N SER A 343 11.30 3.05 -16.00
CA SER A 343 12.61 3.65 -16.16
C SER A 343 13.75 2.64 -16.39
N TYR A 344 13.72 1.98 -17.53
CA TYR A 344 14.82 1.15 -17.97
C TYR A 344 16.00 2.04 -18.36
N THR A 345 17.00 2.12 -17.52
CA THR A 345 18.30 2.69 -17.93
C THR A 345 19.06 1.60 -18.65
N TYR A 346 19.19 1.73 -19.96
CA TYR A 346 20.19 0.92 -20.68
C TYR A 346 21.56 1.19 -20.07
N PRO A 347 22.40 0.17 -19.94
CA PRO A 347 23.78 0.41 -19.49
C PRO A 347 24.45 1.43 -20.39
N ASP A 348 25.11 2.42 -19.81
CA ASP A 348 25.76 3.53 -20.51
C ASP A 348 26.87 3.09 -21.47
N SER A 349 27.28 1.83 -21.46
CA SER A 349 28.26 1.23 -22.36
C SER A 349 27.68 0.02 -23.08
N LEU A 350 27.06 0.27 -24.22
CA LEU A 350 26.67 -0.78 -25.17
C LEU A 350 27.88 -1.16 -26.01
N ASN A 351 28.56 -2.25 -25.68
CA ASN A 351 29.63 -2.77 -26.48
C ASN A 351 29.06 -3.66 -27.61
N PHE A 352 29.51 -3.43 -28.84
CA PHE A 352 29.14 -4.27 -29.98
C PHE A 352 29.60 -5.72 -29.76
N THR A 353 28.65 -6.62 -29.68
CA THR A 353 28.90 -8.03 -29.34
C THR A 353 28.94 -8.92 -30.55
N HIS A 354 28.36 -8.51 -31.69
CA HIS A 354 28.21 -9.35 -32.86
C HIS A 354 28.60 -8.61 -34.16
N LYS A 355 29.48 -9.17 -34.97
CA LYS A 355 29.73 -8.79 -36.36
C LYS A 355 28.91 -9.71 -37.26
N LEU A 356 27.95 -9.18 -37.98
CA LEU A 356 27.05 -9.91 -38.86
C LEU A 356 27.38 -9.68 -40.32
N LYS A 357 27.46 -10.79 -41.07
CA LYS A 357 27.46 -10.78 -42.50
C LYS A 357 26.16 -11.39 -43.01
N ILE A 358 25.30 -10.64 -43.66
CA ILE A 358 23.99 -11.10 -44.12
C ILE A 358 23.91 -10.90 -45.63
N ASN A 359 23.40 -11.91 -46.33
CA ASN A 359 23.10 -11.82 -47.75
C ASN A 359 21.78 -11.11 -48.00
N ASN A 360 21.66 -10.40 -49.10
CA ASN A 360 20.49 -9.57 -49.40
C ASN A 360 19.19 -10.38 -49.58
N ASP A 361 19.27 -11.63 -49.99
CA ASP A 361 18.17 -12.58 -50.13
C ASP A 361 17.55 -13.04 -48.80
N GLN A 362 18.26 -12.85 -47.71
CA GLN A 362 17.80 -13.17 -46.33
C GLN A 362 17.14 -11.98 -45.61
N ILE A 363 16.97 -10.87 -46.29
CA ILE A 363 16.48 -9.60 -45.70
C ILE A 363 15.12 -9.26 -46.25
N THR A 364 14.15 -9.09 -45.35
CA THR A 364 12.84 -8.48 -45.68
C THR A 364 12.80 -7.06 -45.13
N TRP A 365 12.82 -6.09 -46.03
CA TRP A 365 12.73 -4.66 -45.63
C TRP A 365 11.29 -4.27 -45.30
N VAL A 366 11.13 -3.50 -44.24
CA VAL A 366 9.82 -2.99 -43.79
C VAL A 366 9.76 -1.48 -43.88
N LEU A 367 8.68 -0.96 -44.44
CA LEU A 367 8.36 0.46 -44.40
C LEU A 367 7.95 0.87 -42.99
N ASN A 368 8.43 2.03 -42.55
CA ASN A 368 8.14 2.58 -41.24
C ASN A 368 6.68 3.06 -41.11
N ASP A 369 6.29 3.41 -39.90
CA ASP A 369 5.02 4.05 -39.49
C ASP A 369 3.77 3.17 -39.50
N SER A 370 3.84 1.91 -39.88
CA SER A 370 2.71 0.99 -39.77
C SER A 370 3.13 -0.31 -39.06
N PRO A 371 2.26 -0.87 -38.17
CA PRO A 371 2.51 -2.19 -37.59
C PRO A 371 2.61 -3.27 -38.68
N LYS A 372 3.49 -4.25 -38.48
CA LYS A 372 3.73 -5.38 -39.40
C LYS A 372 3.71 -6.70 -38.65
N THR A 373 3.09 -7.70 -39.26
CA THR A 373 3.20 -9.08 -38.83
C THR A 373 4.48 -9.66 -39.41
N ILE A 374 5.35 -10.16 -38.54
CA ILE A 374 6.59 -10.84 -38.95
C ILE A 374 6.28 -12.32 -39.20
N PRO A 375 6.67 -12.88 -40.34
CA PRO A 375 6.39 -14.28 -40.67
C PRO A 375 7.04 -15.24 -39.68
N ILE A 376 6.32 -16.30 -39.35
CA ILE A 376 6.82 -17.45 -38.59
C ILE A 376 7.04 -18.58 -39.60
N ASN A 377 8.28 -18.98 -39.80
CA ASN A 377 8.65 -19.96 -40.81
C ASN A 377 8.46 -21.41 -40.32
N ASN A 378 7.90 -22.30 -41.18
CA ASN A 378 7.80 -23.71 -40.88
C ASN A 378 9.04 -24.46 -41.33
N LEU A 379 9.49 -25.44 -40.56
CA LEU A 379 10.70 -26.24 -40.82
C LEU A 379 10.65 -27.02 -42.17
N GLU A 380 9.46 -27.39 -42.62
CA GLU A 380 9.27 -28.17 -43.86
C GLU A 380 9.49 -27.36 -45.14
N SER A 381 9.22 -26.05 -45.10
CA SER A 381 9.41 -25.18 -46.27
C SER A 381 10.88 -24.91 -46.59
N LYS A 382 11.80 -25.15 -45.65
CA LYS A 382 13.24 -24.88 -45.79
C LYS A 382 14.12 -26.12 -45.94
N LYS A 383 13.55 -27.34 -45.92
CA LYS A 383 14.32 -28.57 -46.06
C LYS A 383 14.92 -28.78 -47.46
N SER A 384 14.54 -27.99 -48.45
CA SER A 384 15.09 -28.04 -49.79
C SER A 384 16.44 -27.33 -49.97
N GLU A 385 16.89 -26.55 -48.93
CA GLU A 385 18.17 -25.81 -48.98
C GLU A 385 19.13 -26.33 -47.92
N ASN A 386 20.33 -26.73 -48.32
CA ASN A 386 21.36 -27.34 -47.48
C ASN A 386 21.98 -26.44 -46.39
N LYS A 387 21.46 -25.20 -46.18
CA LYS A 387 21.85 -24.28 -45.10
C LYS A 387 20.63 -23.56 -44.55
N ILE A 388 20.22 -23.94 -43.34
CA ILE A 388 19.16 -23.26 -42.62
C ILE A 388 19.77 -22.02 -41.89
N THR A 389 19.80 -20.89 -42.55
CA THR A 389 20.11 -19.58 -41.96
C THR A 389 18.82 -18.83 -41.61
N PRO A 390 18.74 -18.10 -40.50
CA PRO A 390 17.55 -17.32 -40.16
C PRO A 390 17.36 -16.15 -41.14
N ASP A 391 16.12 -15.94 -41.58
CA ASP A 391 15.73 -14.74 -42.28
C ASP A 391 15.55 -13.59 -41.30
N PHE A 392 15.85 -12.38 -41.71
CA PHE A 392 15.74 -11.18 -40.90
C PHE A 392 14.72 -10.20 -41.50
N THR A 393 13.86 -9.68 -40.62
CA THR A 393 13.04 -8.49 -40.95
C THR A 393 13.80 -7.25 -40.47
N VAL A 394 14.04 -6.30 -41.37
CA VAL A 394 14.87 -5.13 -41.11
C VAL A 394 14.03 -3.85 -41.13
N PHE A 395 14.19 -3.05 -40.11
CA PHE A 395 13.63 -1.70 -39.97
C PHE A 395 14.76 -0.69 -40.03
N ASN A 396 14.60 0.31 -40.92
CA ASN A 396 15.54 1.42 -41.04
C ASN A 396 15.21 2.52 -40.05
N ILE A 397 16.18 2.99 -39.26
CA ILE A 397 16.00 4.06 -38.28
C ILE A 397 16.35 5.40 -38.99
N PRO A 398 15.37 6.31 -39.21
CA PRO A 398 15.65 7.63 -39.77
C PRO A 398 16.40 8.50 -38.75
N ASN A 399 17.43 9.23 -39.25
CA ASN A 399 18.28 10.06 -38.39
C ASN A 399 17.64 11.40 -37.98
N ASP A 400 16.63 11.86 -38.73
CA ASP A 400 16.10 13.23 -38.61
C ASP A 400 14.97 13.37 -37.58
N GLU A 401 14.42 12.26 -37.05
CA GLU A 401 13.26 12.26 -36.16
C GLU A 401 13.41 11.26 -35.03
N LYS A 402 12.60 11.46 -33.96
CA LYS A 402 12.56 10.55 -32.79
C LYS A 402 11.66 9.37 -33.08
N TYR A 403 12.23 8.21 -33.33
CA TYR A 403 11.50 6.95 -33.50
C TYR A 403 11.55 6.06 -32.28
N GLU A 404 10.49 5.28 -32.08
CA GLU A 404 10.38 4.24 -31.05
C GLU A 404 10.02 2.91 -31.73
N PHE A 405 10.64 1.85 -31.26
CA PHE A 405 10.39 0.51 -31.77
C PHE A 405 9.68 -0.34 -30.72
N THR A 406 8.64 -1.04 -31.14
CA THR A 406 7.90 -1.98 -30.30
C THR A 406 7.72 -3.31 -31.02
N ILE A 407 8.05 -4.41 -30.34
CA ILE A 407 7.78 -5.75 -30.82
C ILE A 407 7.04 -6.54 -29.75
N LEU A 408 5.93 -7.17 -30.13
CA LEU A 408 5.05 -7.98 -29.31
C LEU A 408 4.97 -9.40 -29.85
N SER A 409 5.18 -10.41 -29.01
CA SER A 409 5.27 -11.82 -29.39
C SER A 409 4.53 -12.75 -28.43
N SER A 410 3.87 -13.77 -28.97
CA SER A 410 3.43 -14.93 -28.21
C SER A 410 4.59 -15.89 -27.89
N LEU A 411 5.68 -15.78 -28.66
CA LEU A 411 6.87 -16.62 -28.54
C LEU A 411 7.94 -15.95 -27.66
N PRO A 412 8.76 -16.74 -26.95
CA PRO A 412 9.84 -16.18 -26.15
C PRO A 412 10.98 -15.67 -27.02
N PHE A 413 11.67 -14.60 -26.58
CA PHE A 413 12.91 -14.13 -27.20
C PHE A 413 14.12 -14.85 -26.61
N GLU A 414 15.19 -15.02 -27.44
CA GLU A 414 16.44 -15.60 -27.02
C GLU A 414 17.65 -14.88 -27.66
N GLN A 415 18.71 -14.77 -26.91
CA GLN A 415 19.98 -14.24 -27.43
C GLN A 415 20.58 -15.16 -28.48
N ILE A 416 21.14 -14.60 -29.52
CA ILE A 416 21.84 -15.35 -30.59
C ILE A 416 23.17 -15.87 -30.04
N LYS A 417 23.24 -17.15 -29.71
CA LYS A 417 24.50 -17.83 -29.32
C LYS A 417 25.33 -18.29 -30.48
N LYS A 418 24.71 -18.71 -31.58
CA LYS A 418 25.29 -19.08 -32.88
C LYS A 418 24.23 -18.83 -33.94
N PHE A 419 24.63 -18.36 -35.12
CA PHE A 419 23.70 -18.12 -36.25
C PHE A 419 23.16 -19.46 -36.86
N LYS A 420 22.48 -20.22 -35.99
CA LYS A 420 21.71 -21.39 -36.39
C LYS A 420 20.24 -21.10 -36.21
N SER A 421 19.42 -21.70 -37.06
CA SER A 421 17.97 -21.64 -36.93
C SER A 421 17.51 -21.86 -35.48
N SER A 422 16.80 -20.90 -34.94
CA SER A 422 16.24 -20.94 -33.57
C SER A 422 14.72 -21.02 -33.65
N THR A 423 14.12 -21.79 -32.74
CA THR A 423 12.67 -21.80 -32.54
C THR A 423 12.16 -20.51 -31.87
N LYS A 424 13.06 -19.59 -31.51
CA LYS A 424 12.81 -18.34 -30.82
C LYS A 424 13.29 -17.17 -31.65
N SER A 425 12.67 -16.03 -31.50
CA SER A 425 13.04 -14.80 -32.17
C SER A 425 14.11 -14.04 -31.40
N SER A 426 14.95 -13.28 -32.13
CA SER A 426 15.97 -12.41 -31.55
C SER A 426 15.87 -11.01 -32.15
N VAL A 427 16.17 -10.00 -31.36
CA VAL A 427 16.14 -8.59 -31.74
C VAL A 427 17.53 -7.99 -31.59
N LEU A 428 18.04 -7.41 -32.69
CA LEU A 428 19.35 -6.81 -32.77
C LEU A 428 19.22 -5.35 -33.16
N ILE A 429 20.02 -4.50 -32.56
CA ILE A 429 20.22 -3.11 -33.02
C ILE A 429 21.60 -3.00 -33.62
N CYS A 430 21.68 -2.45 -34.80
CA CYS A 430 22.89 -2.53 -35.64
C CYS A 430 23.30 -1.16 -36.21
N LYS A 431 24.61 -1.02 -36.39
CA LYS A 431 25.25 0.11 -37.05
C LYS A 431 26.08 -0.39 -38.23
N ASN A 432 26.15 0.41 -39.28
CA ASN A 432 27.03 0.12 -40.40
C ASN A 432 28.49 0.06 -39.95
N SER A 433 29.21 -0.95 -40.40
CA SER A 433 30.63 -1.06 -40.12
C SER A 433 31.37 -0.05 -40.99
N THR A 434 31.98 0.97 -40.38
CA THR A 434 32.80 1.99 -41.04
C THR A 434 34.22 1.53 -41.34
N ASP A 435 34.56 0.29 -41.02
CA ASP A 435 35.87 -0.34 -41.28
C ASP A 435 35.89 -0.94 -42.70
N THR A 436 35.79 -0.14 -43.74
CA THR A 436 36.25 -0.54 -45.04
C THR A 436 37.47 0.32 -45.39
N GLU A 437 38.62 -0.34 -45.40
CA GLU A 437 39.80 0.14 -46.04
C GLU A 437 39.49 0.78 -47.40
N LYS A 438 40.18 1.89 -47.68
CA LYS A 438 40.28 2.57 -48.94
C LYS A 438 40.38 1.60 -50.12
N ASN A 439 39.28 1.27 -50.78
CA ASN A 439 39.24 0.87 -52.20
C ASN A 439 37.85 0.34 -52.59
N SER A 440 36.88 1.24 -52.69
CA SER A 440 35.79 1.17 -53.65
C SER A 440 34.98 2.46 -53.55
N ASN A 441 35.04 3.25 -54.59
CA ASN A 441 34.23 4.46 -54.83
C ASN A 441 32.77 4.07 -55.13
N LEU A 442 32.02 3.66 -54.07
CA LEU A 442 30.55 3.61 -54.13
C LEU A 442 30.09 3.96 -52.73
N PRO A 443 29.50 5.16 -52.53
CA PRO A 443 28.72 5.41 -51.35
C PRO A 443 27.52 4.47 -51.45
N LEU A 444 27.39 3.53 -50.49
CA LEU A 444 26.14 2.87 -50.22
C LEU A 444 25.14 3.91 -49.71
N LYS A 445 24.73 4.83 -50.61
CA LYS A 445 23.46 5.55 -50.46
C LYS A 445 22.40 4.50 -50.63
N LEU A 446 21.73 4.20 -49.54
CA LEU A 446 20.54 3.40 -49.51
C LEU A 446 19.65 3.73 -50.69
N ILE A 447 19.21 2.69 -51.37
CA ILE A 447 18.29 2.69 -52.48
C ILE A 447 17.04 3.48 -52.06
N ASP A 448 16.79 4.56 -52.81
CA ASP A 448 15.62 5.40 -52.70
C ASP A 448 14.40 4.58 -53.16
N TYR A 449 13.64 4.06 -52.22
CA TYR A 449 12.45 3.19 -52.43
C TYR A 449 11.29 3.94 -53.12
N SER A 450 11.43 5.19 -53.52
CA SER A 450 10.44 5.95 -54.24
C SER A 450 10.43 5.68 -55.73
N LYS A 451 11.38 4.92 -56.30
CA LYS A 451 11.46 4.63 -57.74
C LYS A 451 11.30 3.13 -57.99
N PRO A 452 10.47 2.71 -59.01
CA PRO A 452 10.32 1.31 -59.36
C PRO A 452 11.65 0.74 -59.83
N TYR A 453 12.06 -0.34 -59.20
CA TYR A 453 13.35 -1.05 -59.45
C TYR A 453 13.31 -1.79 -60.77
N ASN A 454 14.01 -1.26 -61.81
CA ASN A 454 14.27 -1.97 -63.02
C ASN A 454 15.42 -2.97 -62.86
N ASN A 455 15.14 -4.21 -63.16
CA ASN A 455 15.96 -5.38 -63.23
C ASN A 455 17.47 -5.15 -63.41
N HIS A 456 18.27 -5.36 -62.37
CA HIS A 456 19.64 -5.82 -62.50
C HIS A 456 19.78 -7.13 -61.72
N LYS A 457 19.90 -8.22 -62.46
CA LYS A 457 20.29 -9.53 -61.98
C LYS A 457 21.71 -9.51 -61.42
N ASN A 458 21.90 -10.15 -60.25
CA ASN A 458 23.17 -10.70 -59.76
C ASN A 458 24.22 -9.69 -59.28
N GLN A 459 24.08 -9.19 -58.05
CA GLN A 459 25.24 -9.01 -57.19
C GLN A 459 24.87 -9.54 -55.79
N ASN A 460 25.54 -10.59 -55.31
CA ASN A 460 25.51 -11.08 -53.94
C ASN A 460 26.16 -10.01 -53.05
N LEU A 461 25.42 -8.89 -52.76
CA LEU A 461 25.87 -7.85 -51.86
C LEU A 461 25.76 -8.42 -50.45
N GLN A 462 26.90 -8.67 -49.82
CA GLN A 462 26.97 -8.97 -48.38
C GLN A 462 27.02 -7.67 -47.61
N ILE A 463 26.03 -7.46 -46.78
CA ILE A 463 25.98 -6.32 -45.84
C ILE A 463 26.72 -6.73 -44.56
N GLN A 464 27.66 -5.89 -44.10
CA GLN A 464 28.43 -6.11 -42.88
C GLN A 464 27.98 -5.13 -41.80
N LEU A 465 27.47 -5.63 -40.69
CA LEU A 465 26.85 -4.85 -39.61
C LEU A 465 27.52 -5.17 -38.27
N ASN A 466 27.72 -4.14 -37.45
CA ASN A 466 28.08 -4.28 -36.04
C ASN A 466 26.82 -4.19 -35.20
N CYS A 467 26.46 -5.27 -34.50
CA CYS A 467 25.18 -5.40 -33.83
C CYS A 467 25.28 -5.65 -32.31
N ILE A 468 24.26 -5.26 -31.60
CA ILE A 468 24.04 -5.55 -30.19
C ILE A 468 22.75 -6.35 -30.05
N ASP A 469 22.80 -7.46 -29.33
CA ASP A 469 21.62 -8.28 -29.07
C ASP A 469 20.85 -7.74 -27.86
N VAL A 470 19.63 -7.25 -28.11
CA VAL A 470 18.72 -6.71 -27.09
C VAL A 470 17.60 -7.68 -26.73
N SER A 471 17.65 -8.90 -27.20
CA SER A 471 16.61 -9.91 -26.97
C SER A 471 16.38 -10.23 -25.49
N HIS A 472 17.40 -10.05 -24.63
CA HIS A 472 17.28 -10.30 -23.18
C HIS A 472 16.54 -9.18 -22.42
N HIS A 473 16.24 -8.08 -23.07
CA HIS A 473 15.50 -6.95 -22.49
C HIS A 473 13.97 -7.05 -22.65
N TYR A 474 13.46 -8.24 -22.98
CA TYR A 474 12.01 -8.43 -23.06
C TYR A 474 11.35 -8.32 -21.69
N GLN A 475 10.16 -7.73 -21.69
CA GLN A 475 9.23 -7.73 -20.56
C GLN A 475 8.12 -8.74 -20.82
N ILE A 476 7.62 -9.34 -19.76
CA ILE A 476 6.46 -10.21 -19.84
C ILE A 476 5.18 -9.43 -19.51
N ILE A 477 4.14 -9.66 -20.29
CA ILE A 477 2.82 -9.10 -20.08
C ILE A 477 1.80 -10.22 -19.93
N PRO A 478 0.69 -9.96 -19.18
CA PRO A 478 -0.33 -11.00 -19.02
C PRO A 478 -0.94 -11.35 -20.38
N LYS A 479 -1.19 -12.64 -20.59
CA LYS A 479 -1.85 -13.11 -21.80
C LYS A 479 -3.27 -12.58 -21.87
N SER A 480 -3.63 -11.99 -22.99
CA SER A 480 -4.96 -11.49 -23.24
C SER A 480 -5.52 -12.15 -24.50
N THR A 481 -6.62 -12.85 -24.35
CA THR A 481 -7.39 -13.41 -25.47
C THR A 481 -8.87 -13.18 -25.20
N ASN A 482 -9.70 -13.17 -26.24
CA ASN A 482 -11.15 -12.98 -26.09
C ASN A 482 -11.84 -14.08 -25.26
N LYS A 483 -11.17 -15.19 -25.03
CA LYS A 483 -11.65 -16.33 -24.23
C LYS A 483 -11.28 -16.23 -22.75
N ILE A 484 -10.29 -15.41 -22.39
CA ILE A 484 -9.77 -15.31 -21.02
C ILE A 484 -10.37 -14.08 -20.34
N LYS A 485 -11.20 -14.31 -19.32
CA LYS A 485 -11.85 -13.25 -18.53
C LYS A 485 -10.95 -12.68 -17.44
N SER A 486 -9.91 -13.38 -17.06
CA SER A 486 -8.98 -12.99 -15.99
C SER A 486 -7.54 -13.21 -16.42
N PRO A 487 -6.61 -12.23 -16.25
CA PRO A 487 -5.20 -12.38 -16.61
C PRO A 487 -4.50 -13.51 -15.86
N LEU A 488 -5.10 -13.99 -14.80
CA LEU A 488 -4.54 -15.01 -13.93
C LEU A 488 -4.73 -16.43 -14.38
N GLU A 489 -5.77 -16.67 -15.11
CA GLU A 489 -5.97 -18.00 -15.69
C GLU A 489 -4.88 -18.34 -16.69
N SER A 490 -4.14 -17.34 -17.16
CA SER A 490 -3.21 -17.47 -18.27
C SER A 490 -1.73 -17.46 -17.91
N SER A 491 -1.31 -16.94 -16.77
CA SER A 491 0.10 -16.53 -16.65
C SER A 491 0.91 -17.29 -15.61
N ILE A 492 0.27 -18.08 -14.76
CA ILE A 492 1.02 -18.85 -13.76
C ILE A 492 0.39 -20.21 -13.57
N GLY A 493 1.03 -21.10 -14.12
CA GLY A 493 0.90 -22.42 -13.66
C GLY A 493 0.59 -23.33 -14.66
N ASP A 494 0.41 -23.34 -15.59
CA ASP A 494 0.28 -24.71 -15.99
C ASP A 494 0.61 -25.03 -17.43
N LYS A 495 0.33 -24.25 -18.35
CA LYS A 495 0.62 -24.61 -19.76
C LYS A 495 0.71 -23.40 -20.68
N GLU A 496 0.27 -22.24 -20.23
CA GLU A 496 0.19 -21.06 -21.08
C GLU A 496 1.24 -20.02 -20.68
N LEU A 497 2.14 -19.72 -21.60
CA LEU A 497 3.19 -18.74 -21.41
C LEU A 497 2.62 -17.30 -21.52
N PRO A 498 3.12 -16.32 -20.76
CA PRO A 498 2.78 -14.92 -20.93
C PRO A 498 3.27 -14.43 -22.31
N PHE A 499 2.71 -13.32 -22.77
CA PHE A 499 3.23 -12.64 -23.94
C PHE A 499 4.51 -11.88 -23.61
N ASN A 500 5.33 -11.65 -24.64
CA ASN A 500 6.61 -10.98 -24.52
C ASN A 500 6.60 -9.71 -25.34
N ILE A 501 7.17 -8.63 -24.78
CA ILE A 501 7.28 -7.34 -25.47
C ILE A 501 8.68 -6.76 -25.29
N ILE A 502 9.24 -6.17 -26.34
CA ILE A 502 10.45 -5.34 -26.28
C ILE A 502 10.06 -3.94 -26.77
N GLN A 503 10.42 -2.93 -26.00
CA GLN A 503 10.25 -1.53 -26.35
C GLN A 503 11.60 -0.84 -26.32
N LEU A 504 11.98 -0.22 -27.43
CA LEU A 504 13.20 0.57 -27.59
C LEU A 504 12.82 2.03 -27.79
N TYR A 505 13.20 2.87 -26.85
CA TYR A 505 12.92 4.31 -26.89
C TYR A 505 13.93 5.04 -27.76
N TYR A 506 13.56 6.22 -28.24
CA TYR A 506 14.40 7.03 -29.15
C TYR A 506 15.82 7.25 -28.61
N LYS A 507 16.00 7.46 -27.31
CA LYS A 507 17.34 7.66 -26.73
C LYS A 507 18.29 6.48 -26.97
N THR A 508 17.78 5.28 -27.06
CA THR A 508 18.56 4.07 -27.34
C THR A 508 18.83 3.94 -28.82
N LEU A 509 17.91 4.36 -29.68
CA LEU A 509 17.97 4.17 -31.11
C LEU A 509 18.84 5.21 -31.84
N THR A 510 19.10 6.36 -31.24
CA THR A 510 19.85 7.48 -31.88
C THR A 510 21.26 7.14 -32.32
N CYS A 511 21.86 6.07 -31.82
CA CYS A 511 23.23 5.65 -32.17
C CYS A 511 23.27 4.52 -33.20
N PHE A 512 22.13 4.06 -33.71
CA PHE A 512 22.02 2.90 -34.60
C PHE A 512 21.29 3.23 -35.89
N ASP A 513 21.57 2.45 -36.92
CA ASP A 513 21.00 2.66 -38.25
C ASP A 513 19.85 1.67 -38.53
N TYR A 514 19.92 0.46 -37.99
CA TYR A 514 18.97 -0.61 -38.29
C TYR A 514 18.53 -1.38 -37.05
N ILE A 515 17.30 -1.91 -37.10
CA ILE A 515 16.79 -2.94 -36.17
C ILE A 515 16.51 -4.19 -36.98
N LEU A 516 17.11 -5.31 -36.58
CA LEU A 516 16.94 -6.63 -37.18
C LEU A 516 16.18 -7.53 -36.25
N VAL A 517 15.12 -8.15 -36.77
CA VAL A 517 14.34 -9.18 -36.07
C VAL A 517 14.49 -10.50 -36.80
N SER A 518 15.03 -11.51 -36.11
CA SER A 518 15.14 -12.85 -36.68
C SER A 518 13.77 -13.54 -36.72
N GLN A 519 13.44 -14.14 -37.84
CA GLN A 519 12.20 -14.90 -37.99
C GLN A 519 12.35 -16.26 -37.32
N PRO A 520 11.47 -16.66 -36.38
CA PRO A 520 11.55 -17.95 -35.70
C PRO A 520 11.17 -19.08 -36.67
N ILE A 521 11.83 -20.24 -36.55
CA ILE A 521 11.55 -21.47 -37.33
C ILE A 521 10.98 -22.49 -36.38
N ILE A 522 9.69 -22.80 -36.51
CA ILE A 522 8.98 -23.70 -35.62
C ILE A 522 8.65 -25.03 -36.35
N PRO A 523 8.85 -26.20 -35.68
CA PRO A 523 8.37 -27.49 -36.21
C PRO A 523 6.84 -27.47 -36.31
N LYS A 524 6.29 -28.03 -37.42
CA LYS A 524 4.83 -28.06 -37.68
C LYS A 524 3.99 -28.67 -36.54
N LYS A 525 4.56 -29.63 -35.80
CA LYS A 525 3.89 -30.28 -34.64
C LYS A 525 3.77 -29.36 -33.41
N SER A 526 4.57 -28.30 -33.31
CA SER A 526 4.58 -27.36 -32.19
C SER A 526 4.04 -25.96 -32.56
N HIS A 527 3.63 -25.77 -33.79
CA HIS A 527 3.02 -24.51 -34.25
C HIS A 527 1.55 -24.46 -33.80
N ASN A 528 1.21 -23.46 -32.99
CA ASN A 528 -0.18 -23.11 -32.71
C ASN A 528 -0.63 -22.05 -33.70
N ASP A 529 -1.78 -22.21 -34.33
CA ASP A 529 -2.35 -21.25 -35.27
C ASP A 529 -2.55 -19.85 -34.65
N ASN A 530 -2.47 -19.77 -33.32
CA ASN A 530 -2.58 -18.53 -32.56
C ASN A 530 -1.23 -17.85 -32.24
N ASP A 531 -0.10 -18.36 -32.76
CA ASP A 531 1.21 -17.73 -32.57
C ASP A 531 1.33 -16.50 -33.46
N PHE A 532 1.86 -15.41 -32.88
CA PHE A 532 2.05 -14.15 -33.57
C PHE A 532 3.35 -13.44 -33.16
N LEU A 533 3.83 -12.62 -34.09
CA LEU A 533 4.96 -11.72 -33.91
C LEU A 533 4.64 -10.40 -34.59
N LEU A 534 4.37 -9.35 -33.84
CA LEU A 534 4.00 -8.03 -34.32
C LEU A 534 5.10 -7.04 -34.00
N ALA A 535 5.53 -6.24 -34.97
CA ALA A 535 6.53 -5.21 -34.74
C ALA A 535 6.16 -3.91 -35.47
N ASN A 536 6.55 -2.78 -34.93
CA ASN A 536 6.51 -1.51 -35.59
C ASN A 536 7.62 -0.55 -35.14
N LEU A 537 8.04 0.28 -36.05
CA LEU A 537 8.91 1.43 -35.81
C LEU A 537 8.09 2.68 -36.18
N VAL A 538 7.86 3.56 -35.22
CA VAL A 538 6.94 4.69 -35.36
C VAL A 538 7.51 5.95 -34.70
N LYS A 539 7.14 7.13 -35.23
CA LYS A 539 7.49 8.41 -34.61
C LYS A 539 6.97 8.50 -33.19
N SER A 540 7.81 8.97 -32.26
CA SER A 540 7.46 9.09 -30.83
C SER A 540 6.23 9.97 -30.59
N THR A 541 5.91 10.89 -31.51
CA THR A 541 4.72 11.73 -31.45
C THR A 541 3.42 10.96 -31.64
N PHE A 542 3.43 9.84 -32.38
CA PHE A 542 2.26 8.99 -32.58
C PHE A 542 2.08 7.95 -31.48
N SER A 543 3.16 7.58 -30.79
CA SER A 543 3.12 6.63 -29.67
C SER A 543 2.86 7.30 -28.32
N ASN A 544 3.04 8.63 -28.19
CA ASN A 544 2.90 9.35 -26.93
C ASN A 544 1.91 10.51 -27.04
N ILE A 545 0.74 10.35 -26.44
CA ILE A 545 -0.34 11.34 -26.45
C ILE A 545 -0.39 12.01 -25.08
N GLN A 546 -0.27 13.34 -25.05
CA GLN A 546 -0.45 14.12 -23.82
C GLN A 546 -1.82 14.80 -23.85
N ILE A 547 -2.55 14.66 -22.75
CA ILE A 547 -3.88 15.26 -22.59
C ILE A 547 -3.80 16.30 -21.50
N ASN A 548 -4.04 17.53 -21.89
CA ASN A 548 -4.20 18.66 -20.98
C ASN A 548 -5.71 18.91 -20.83
N SER A 549 -6.28 18.63 -19.66
CA SER A 549 -7.69 18.88 -19.39
C SER A 549 -7.84 19.48 -18.02
N ASN A 550 -8.61 20.54 -17.90
CA ASN A 550 -8.89 21.17 -16.63
C ASN A 550 -9.64 20.18 -15.71
N PHE A 551 -9.26 20.10 -14.43
CA PHE A 551 -9.90 19.23 -13.45
C PHE A 551 -11.43 19.34 -13.44
N LEU A 552 -11.97 20.56 -13.58
CA LEU A 552 -13.43 20.78 -13.66
C LEU A 552 -14.06 20.12 -14.89
N ASN A 553 -13.35 20.08 -16.01
CA ASN A 553 -13.83 19.36 -17.20
C ASN A 553 -13.91 17.86 -16.96
N ILE A 554 -12.89 17.30 -16.27
CA ILE A 554 -12.88 15.87 -15.90
C ILE A 554 -14.05 15.56 -14.96
N LEU A 555 -14.29 16.46 -13.98
CA LEU A 555 -15.34 16.31 -12.98
C LEU A 555 -16.75 16.27 -13.61
N PHE A 556 -17.05 17.21 -14.53
CA PHE A 556 -18.40 17.40 -15.03
C PHE A 556 -18.65 16.73 -16.39
N LYS A 557 -17.71 16.77 -17.32
CA LYS A 557 -17.89 16.26 -18.70
C LYS A 557 -17.17 14.94 -18.95
N GLY A 558 -16.06 14.70 -18.24
CA GLY A 558 -15.11 13.65 -18.56
C GLY A 558 -14.18 14.03 -19.71
N VAL A 559 -13.23 13.17 -19.99
CA VAL A 559 -12.24 13.31 -21.04
C VAL A 559 -12.39 12.17 -22.02
N THR A 560 -12.47 12.49 -23.30
CA THR A 560 -12.56 11.51 -24.38
C THR A 560 -11.31 11.56 -25.24
N VAL A 561 -10.69 10.42 -25.43
CA VAL A 561 -9.50 10.23 -26.28
C VAL A 561 -9.85 9.30 -27.41
N LYS A 562 -9.55 9.71 -28.65
CA LYS A 562 -9.78 8.88 -29.84
C LYS A 562 -8.43 8.43 -30.41
N LEU A 563 -8.27 7.14 -30.62
CA LEU A 563 -7.13 6.52 -31.27
C LEU A 563 -7.55 6.07 -32.68
N SER A 564 -6.70 6.41 -33.67
CA SER A 564 -6.94 6.04 -35.07
C SER A 564 -6.81 4.53 -35.31
N ASN A 565 -7.33 4.08 -36.45
CA ASN A 565 -7.13 2.71 -36.93
C ASN A 565 -5.67 2.40 -37.31
N THR A 566 -4.88 3.42 -37.65
CA THR A 566 -3.44 3.31 -37.99
C THR A 566 -2.51 3.49 -36.80
N ARG A 567 -3.04 3.26 -35.58
CA ARG A 567 -2.27 3.45 -34.34
C ARG A 567 -1.10 2.48 -34.20
N SER A 568 -0.11 2.89 -33.41
CA SER A 568 0.99 2.04 -32.96
C SER A 568 0.51 0.84 -32.15
N ILE A 569 1.28 -0.26 -32.13
CA ILE A 569 1.06 -1.43 -31.25
C ILE A 569 1.00 -0.99 -29.79
N SER A 570 1.83 -0.02 -29.39
CA SER A 570 1.85 0.57 -28.05
C SER A 570 1.63 2.06 -28.12
N VAL A 571 0.57 2.57 -27.50
CA VAL A 571 0.26 3.99 -27.37
C VAL A 571 0.23 4.37 -25.90
N ASN A 572 1.05 5.34 -25.52
CA ASN A 572 1.07 5.90 -24.15
C ASN A 572 0.21 7.17 -24.10
N ILE A 573 -0.74 7.21 -23.20
CA ILE A 573 -1.63 8.34 -22.95
C ILE A 573 -1.33 8.89 -21.56
N ASN A 574 -0.88 10.14 -21.49
CA ASN A 574 -0.59 10.82 -20.24
C ASN A 574 -1.67 11.86 -19.91
N PHE A 575 -2.27 11.76 -18.74
CA PHE A 575 -3.25 12.70 -18.20
C PHE A 575 -2.55 13.62 -17.19
N LYS A 576 -1.96 14.70 -17.67
CA LYS A 576 -1.09 15.59 -16.89
C LYS A 576 -1.76 16.17 -15.65
N ASP A 577 -3.07 16.43 -15.71
CA ASP A 577 -3.81 17.07 -14.63
C ASP A 577 -4.43 16.08 -13.63
N ILE A 578 -4.29 14.76 -13.87
CA ILE A 578 -4.74 13.71 -12.96
C ILE A 578 -3.50 13.16 -12.22
N TRP A 579 -3.23 13.72 -11.07
CA TRP A 579 -2.10 13.32 -10.22
C TRP A 579 -2.54 13.04 -8.78
N ASP A 580 -3.74 13.47 -8.37
CA ASP A 580 -4.25 13.32 -7.02
C ASP A 580 -4.96 11.96 -6.88
N SER A 581 -4.49 11.16 -5.92
CA SER A 581 -5.04 9.82 -5.63
C SER A 581 -6.34 9.85 -4.81
N ILE A 582 -6.86 11.04 -4.45
CA ILE A 582 -8.10 11.19 -3.69
C ILE A 582 -9.29 10.66 -4.46
N PHE A 583 -9.31 10.89 -5.78
CA PHE A 583 -10.43 10.54 -6.63
C PHE A 583 -10.24 9.20 -7.34
N ALA A 584 -11.35 8.50 -7.52
CA ALA A 584 -11.45 7.35 -8.40
C ALA A 584 -12.17 7.76 -9.70
N TYR A 585 -11.81 7.10 -10.79
CA TYR A 585 -12.37 7.38 -12.10
C TYR A 585 -13.00 6.12 -12.69
N LYS A 586 -13.85 6.33 -13.69
CA LYS A 586 -14.51 5.31 -14.45
C LYS A 586 -14.12 5.44 -15.90
N MET A 587 -13.52 4.39 -16.43
CA MET A 587 -13.12 4.31 -17.82
C MET A 587 -14.10 3.45 -18.61
N THR A 588 -14.51 3.93 -19.77
CA THR A 588 -15.25 3.15 -20.76
C THR A 588 -14.50 3.20 -22.09
N VAL A 589 -14.40 2.07 -22.74
CA VAL A 589 -13.72 1.93 -24.03
C VAL A 589 -14.73 1.44 -25.05
N LYS A 590 -14.80 2.12 -26.20
CA LYS A 590 -15.64 1.74 -27.33
C LYS A 590 -14.77 1.51 -28.55
N GLN A 591 -15.02 0.44 -29.26
CA GLN A 591 -14.36 0.12 -30.52
C GLN A 591 -15.37 0.30 -31.66
N TYR A 592 -14.96 1.05 -32.67
CA TYR A 592 -15.77 1.32 -33.88
C TYR A 592 -15.08 0.70 -35.09
N PRO A 593 -15.59 -0.42 -35.63
CA PRO A 593 -15.04 -1.03 -36.83
C PRO A 593 -15.32 -0.15 -38.06
N LEU A 594 -14.35 -0.05 -38.96
CA LEU A 594 -14.53 0.69 -40.22
C LEU A 594 -15.49 -0.02 -41.19
N ASP A 595 -15.50 -1.36 -41.18
CA ASP A 595 -16.33 -2.18 -42.08
C ASP A 595 -17.42 -2.95 -41.31
N LEU A 596 -18.65 -2.47 -41.38
CA LEU A 596 -19.83 -3.11 -40.76
C LEU A 596 -20.12 -4.52 -41.31
N LYS A 597 -19.65 -4.86 -42.52
CA LYS A 597 -19.88 -6.16 -43.17
C LYS A 597 -18.92 -7.29 -42.72
N LYS A 598 -17.84 -6.95 -42.03
CA LYS A 598 -16.87 -7.92 -41.49
C LYS A 598 -17.06 -8.24 -40.00
N PHE A 599 -18.20 -7.81 -39.43
CA PHE A 599 -18.56 -8.07 -38.04
C PHE A 599 -19.11 -9.50 -37.81
N THR A 600 -18.60 -10.48 -38.53
CA THR A 600 -18.60 -11.83 -38.01
C THR A 600 -17.46 -11.86 -37.01
N ILE A 601 -17.78 -11.91 -35.72
CA ILE A 601 -16.87 -12.18 -34.64
C ILE A 601 -16.06 -13.41 -35.06
N LYS A 602 -14.94 -13.19 -35.75
CA LYS A 602 -13.92 -14.24 -35.85
C LYS A 602 -13.38 -14.38 -34.44
N ASN A 603 -13.81 -15.47 -33.79
CA ASN A 603 -13.38 -15.87 -32.44
C ASN A 603 -11.86 -16.16 -32.34
N ASP A 604 -11.10 -15.83 -33.39
CA ASP A 604 -9.69 -16.21 -33.59
C ASP A 604 -8.74 -15.01 -33.49
N GLN A 605 -9.06 -13.96 -32.68
CA GLN A 605 -8.11 -12.89 -32.41
C GLN A 605 -6.96 -13.41 -31.53
N ASN A 606 -5.76 -13.44 -32.10
CA ASN A 606 -4.57 -13.91 -31.43
C ASN A 606 -4.14 -13.01 -30.26
N PHE A 607 -4.52 -11.73 -30.29
CA PHE A 607 -4.23 -10.74 -29.26
C PHE A 607 -5.44 -9.83 -29.00
N ALA A 608 -5.97 -9.86 -27.78
CA ALA A 608 -6.99 -8.91 -27.34
C ALA A 608 -6.36 -7.63 -26.77
N MET A 609 -7.01 -6.50 -27.00
CA MET A 609 -6.56 -5.19 -26.51
C MET A 609 -6.40 -5.19 -24.98
N VAL A 610 -5.28 -4.63 -24.51
CA VAL A 610 -4.92 -4.55 -23.09
C VAL A 610 -4.51 -3.13 -22.73
N PHE A 611 -4.95 -2.66 -21.59
CA PHE A 611 -4.52 -1.41 -21.01
C PHE A 611 -3.67 -1.66 -19.78
N ARG A 612 -2.52 -0.99 -19.71
CA ARG A 612 -1.74 -0.86 -18.49
C ARG A 612 -1.95 0.54 -17.93
N GLN A 613 -2.59 0.64 -16.76
CA GLN A 613 -2.61 1.83 -15.94
C GLN A 613 -1.31 1.88 -15.15
N TRP A 614 -0.62 3.03 -15.10
CA TRP A 614 0.58 3.14 -14.30
C TRP A 614 0.87 4.56 -13.83
N ILE A 615 1.58 4.63 -12.69
CA ILE A 615 2.12 5.85 -12.10
C ILE A 615 3.55 5.53 -11.69
N GLN A 616 4.50 6.38 -12.05
CA GLN A 616 5.92 6.11 -11.82
C GLN A 616 6.27 6.09 -10.32
N GLN A 617 5.57 6.89 -9.54
CA GLN A 617 5.76 6.93 -8.12
C GLN A 617 5.20 5.66 -7.45
N ASN A 618 5.96 5.08 -6.53
CA ASN A 618 5.70 3.80 -5.88
C ASN A 618 5.49 2.61 -6.83
N TYR A 619 5.92 2.73 -8.09
CA TYR A 619 5.82 1.66 -9.10
C TYR A 619 4.42 1.01 -9.15
N GLU A 620 3.37 1.81 -8.99
CA GLU A 620 2.01 1.33 -9.07
C GLU A 620 1.64 1.07 -10.52
N SER A 621 1.25 -0.16 -10.83
CA SER A 621 0.85 -0.58 -12.16
C SER A 621 -0.30 -1.59 -12.05
N LYS A 622 -1.29 -1.47 -12.95
CA LYS A 622 -2.44 -2.37 -13.03
C LYS A 622 -2.77 -2.66 -14.49
N TRP A 623 -3.08 -3.93 -14.79
CA TRP A 623 -3.53 -4.38 -16.10
C TRP A 623 -5.05 -4.45 -16.14
N LEU A 624 -5.64 -3.97 -17.24
CA LEU A 624 -7.07 -3.91 -17.46
C LEU A 624 -7.41 -4.68 -18.75
N PHE A 625 -8.43 -5.52 -18.67
CA PHE A 625 -8.85 -6.45 -19.72
C PHE A 625 -10.36 -6.37 -19.93
N ASP A 626 -10.86 -7.08 -20.94
CA ASP A 626 -12.29 -7.28 -21.23
C ASP A 626 -13.06 -5.99 -21.49
N PHE A 627 -12.75 -5.37 -22.65
CA PHE A 627 -13.42 -4.15 -23.09
C PHE A 627 -14.61 -4.41 -24.04
N ASN A 628 -14.85 -5.67 -24.41
CA ASN A 628 -15.78 -6.03 -25.50
C ASN A 628 -17.26 -5.74 -25.22
N ASN A 629 -17.68 -5.59 -23.97
CA ASN A 629 -19.08 -5.46 -23.55
C ASN A 629 -19.44 -4.09 -22.97
N ASN A 630 -18.78 -3.00 -23.37
CA ASN A 630 -18.94 -1.68 -22.75
C ASN A 630 -18.79 -1.72 -21.22
N GLN A 631 -18.03 -2.68 -20.69
CA GLN A 631 -17.82 -2.80 -19.26
C GLN A 631 -17.07 -1.58 -18.74
N LYS A 632 -17.55 -1.09 -17.61
CA LYS A 632 -16.98 0.07 -16.94
C LYS A 632 -15.82 -0.41 -16.10
N GLN A 633 -14.61 0.04 -16.44
CA GLN A 633 -13.42 -0.22 -15.65
C GLN A 633 -13.24 0.85 -14.58
N HIS A 634 -12.99 0.43 -13.35
CA HIS A 634 -12.71 1.33 -12.24
C HIS A 634 -11.22 1.65 -12.15
N ILE A 635 -10.89 2.92 -12.26
CA ILE A 635 -9.55 3.45 -12.22
C ILE A 635 -9.34 4.13 -10.86
N SER A 636 -8.45 3.58 -10.07
CA SER A 636 -8.01 4.18 -8.82
C SER A 636 -6.52 3.93 -8.65
N PHE A 637 -5.84 4.81 -7.95
CA PHE A 637 -4.43 4.70 -7.65
C PHE A 637 -4.16 5.20 -6.23
N HIS A 638 -3.03 4.77 -5.68
CA HIS A 638 -2.72 4.96 -4.27
C HIS A 638 -1.44 5.76 -4.05
N SER A 639 -0.72 6.08 -5.09
CA SER A 639 0.66 6.55 -5.11
C SER A 639 1.18 7.13 -3.79
N ILE A 640 0.81 8.35 -3.43
CA ILE A 640 1.15 8.96 -2.13
C ILE A 640 -0.11 9.60 -1.58
N ALA A 641 -0.48 9.22 -0.37
CA ALA A 641 -1.58 9.87 0.31
C ALA A 641 -1.19 11.30 0.70
N PRO A 642 -2.10 12.27 0.54
CA PRO A 642 -1.78 13.68 0.78
C PRO A 642 -1.34 14.01 2.21
N PHE A 643 -1.70 13.16 3.18
CA PHE A 643 -1.36 13.34 4.60
C PHE A 643 -0.01 12.69 4.99
N ILE A 644 0.68 12.03 4.04
CA ILE A 644 2.03 11.53 4.29
C ILE A 644 3.01 12.71 4.19
N PRO A 645 3.97 12.84 5.12
CA PRO A 645 4.94 13.91 5.11
C PRO A 645 5.96 13.71 3.96
N PHE A 646 5.55 13.98 2.74
CA PHE A 646 6.37 13.90 1.55
C PHE A 646 5.93 14.96 0.55
N LYS A 647 6.88 15.75 0.05
CA LYS A 647 6.60 16.74 -1.00
C LYS A 647 6.43 16.02 -2.34
N LEU A 648 5.23 16.04 -2.84
CA LEU A 648 4.95 15.63 -4.21
C LEU A 648 5.38 16.76 -5.15
N PRO A 649 6.23 16.50 -6.16
CA PRO A 649 6.45 17.45 -7.22
C PRO A 649 5.15 17.60 -8.01
N VAL A 650 4.39 18.66 -7.69
CA VAL A 650 3.11 18.97 -8.34
C VAL A 650 3.33 19.18 -9.83
N GLY A 651 2.54 18.48 -10.66
CA GLY A 651 2.58 18.64 -12.12
C GLY A 651 3.78 18.00 -12.82
N SER A 652 4.59 17.17 -12.13
CA SER A 652 5.62 16.41 -12.80
C SER A 652 4.99 15.25 -13.61
N LYS A 653 5.58 14.93 -14.79
CA LYS A 653 5.16 13.78 -15.59
C LYS A 653 5.22 12.47 -14.81
N GLU A 654 6.03 12.41 -13.76
CA GLU A 654 6.28 11.23 -12.95
C GLU A 654 5.09 10.87 -12.06
N ASN A 655 4.24 11.83 -11.72
CA ASN A 655 3.12 11.65 -10.79
C ASN A 655 1.76 11.60 -11.46
N SER A 656 1.70 11.81 -12.78
CA SER A 656 0.45 11.82 -13.52
C SER A 656 -0.04 10.41 -13.86
N LEU A 657 -1.36 10.27 -14.03
CA LEU A 657 -1.99 9.03 -14.47
C LEU A 657 -1.62 8.75 -15.93
N ASN A 658 -1.08 7.58 -16.18
CA ASN A 658 -0.71 7.12 -17.51
C ASN A 658 -1.48 5.84 -17.85
N PHE A 659 -1.86 5.73 -19.13
CA PHE A 659 -2.32 4.50 -19.74
C PHE A 659 -1.41 4.11 -20.89
N GLN A 660 -0.97 2.88 -20.91
CA GLN A 660 -0.36 2.25 -22.05
C GLN A 660 -1.38 1.33 -22.71
N VAL A 661 -1.75 1.63 -23.93
CA VAL A 661 -2.70 0.84 -24.71
C VAL A 661 -1.91 -0.08 -25.62
N LEU A 662 -2.05 -1.37 -25.44
CA LEU A 662 -1.50 -2.39 -26.33
C LEU A 662 -2.63 -2.93 -27.20
N SER A 663 -2.49 -2.82 -28.51
CA SER A 663 -3.54 -3.27 -29.43
C SER A 663 -2.97 -3.67 -30.78
N ASP A 664 -3.61 -4.67 -31.39
CA ASP A 664 -3.33 -5.06 -32.77
C ASP A 664 -4.23 -4.25 -33.71
N SER A 665 -3.67 -3.27 -34.40
CA SER A 665 -4.38 -2.47 -35.37
C SER A 665 -4.43 -3.12 -36.78
N ILE A 666 -3.60 -4.16 -37.03
CA ILE A 666 -3.56 -4.85 -38.31
C ILE A 666 -4.79 -5.73 -38.49
N SER A 667 -5.10 -6.53 -37.44
CA SER A 667 -6.23 -7.46 -37.49
C SER A 667 -7.57 -6.75 -37.29
N ASN A 668 -7.63 -5.67 -36.53
CA ASN A 668 -8.89 -5.09 -36.05
C ASN A 668 -9.40 -3.94 -36.92
N ASN A 669 -8.54 -3.21 -37.61
CA ASN A 669 -8.90 -2.02 -38.44
C ASN A 669 -10.03 -1.18 -37.81
N ASP A 670 -9.93 -0.87 -36.52
CA ASP A 670 -10.92 -0.19 -35.69
C ASP A 670 -10.40 1.11 -35.10
N THR A 671 -11.29 2.06 -34.86
CA THR A 671 -10.99 3.24 -34.05
C THR A 671 -11.40 2.98 -32.60
N ILE A 672 -10.56 3.42 -31.66
CA ILE A 672 -10.81 3.24 -30.23
C ILE A 672 -11.16 4.59 -29.60
N GLU A 673 -12.28 4.65 -28.91
CA GLU A 673 -12.69 5.81 -28.10
C GLU A 673 -12.62 5.46 -26.62
N ILE A 674 -11.76 6.16 -25.88
CA ILE A 674 -11.57 6.01 -24.42
C ILE A 674 -12.23 7.19 -23.75
N ASN A 675 -13.18 6.95 -22.86
CA ASN A 675 -13.85 7.98 -22.08
C ASN A 675 -13.55 7.77 -20.60
N LEU A 676 -12.96 8.78 -19.96
CA LEU A 676 -12.60 8.80 -18.54
C LEU A 676 -13.47 9.83 -17.81
N LYS A 677 -14.21 9.39 -16.79
CA LYS A 677 -15.10 10.24 -15.97
C LYS A 677 -14.84 9.99 -14.50
N LEU A 678 -15.13 11.00 -13.66
CA LEU A 678 -15.08 10.84 -12.21
C LEU A 678 -16.10 9.78 -11.75
N ASP A 679 -15.68 8.92 -10.82
CA ASP A 679 -16.55 7.98 -10.09
C ASP A 679 -16.69 8.43 -8.63
N LEU A 680 -17.73 9.21 -8.36
CA LEU A 680 -17.99 9.78 -7.03
C LEU A 680 -18.17 8.70 -5.96
N LEU A 681 -18.90 7.62 -6.29
CA LEU A 681 -19.20 6.58 -5.30
C LEU A 681 -17.93 5.81 -4.89
N GLN A 682 -17.09 5.49 -5.86
CA GLN A 682 -15.81 4.83 -5.57
C GLN A 682 -14.81 5.77 -4.89
N SER A 683 -14.87 7.06 -5.20
CA SER A 683 -14.07 8.07 -4.49
C SER A 683 -14.44 8.14 -3.02
N LEU A 684 -15.74 8.19 -2.69
CA LEU A 684 -16.23 8.18 -1.30
C LEU A 684 -15.79 6.94 -0.51
N ARG A 685 -15.77 5.78 -1.16
CA ARG A 685 -15.27 4.56 -0.55
C ARG A 685 -13.78 4.67 -0.20
N SER A 686 -12.95 5.10 -1.14
CA SER A 686 -11.52 5.32 -0.92
C SER A 686 -11.27 6.37 0.18
N PHE A 687 -12.13 7.39 0.25
CA PHE A 687 -12.13 8.42 1.27
C PHE A 687 -12.29 7.84 2.68
N ALA A 688 -13.28 6.97 2.88
CA ALA A 688 -13.57 6.39 4.18
C ALA A 688 -12.36 5.59 4.72
N LEU A 689 -11.67 4.86 3.85
CA LEU A 689 -10.48 4.10 4.23
C LEU A 689 -9.26 4.99 4.53
N ARG A 690 -8.99 5.97 3.66
CA ARG A 690 -7.82 6.86 3.78
C ARG A 690 -7.94 7.81 4.95
N PHE A 691 -9.11 8.44 5.11
CA PHE A 691 -9.35 9.49 6.10
C PHE A 691 -10.11 9.00 7.33
N ARG A 692 -9.97 7.71 7.69
CA ARG A 692 -10.62 7.15 8.88
C ARG A 692 -10.33 7.93 10.16
N LEU A 693 -9.15 8.54 10.29
CA LEU A 693 -8.81 9.39 11.43
C LEU A 693 -9.61 10.70 11.43
N ALA A 694 -9.83 11.29 10.27
CA ALA A 694 -10.67 12.49 10.13
C ALA A 694 -12.13 12.17 10.47
N LEU A 695 -12.64 11.03 9.98
CA LEU A 695 -14.00 10.55 10.30
C LEU A 695 -14.22 10.29 11.78
N ALA A 696 -13.17 9.96 12.53
CA ALA A 696 -13.24 9.82 13.99
C ALA A 696 -13.10 11.17 14.71
N SER A 697 -12.25 12.06 14.23
CA SER A 697 -11.83 13.29 14.93
C SER A 697 -12.77 14.47 14.74
N PHE A 698 -13.27 14.68 13.54
CA PHE A 698 -14.21 15.79 13.28
C PHE A 698 -15.53 15.67 14.04
N PRO A 699 -16.17 14.49 14.15
CA PRO A 699 -17.34 14.35 15.01
C PRO A 699 -17.08 14.72 16.47
N LEU A 700 -15.90 14.41 17.02
CA LEU A 700 -15.53 14.82 18.37
C LEU A 700 -15.49 16.35 18.49
N ALA A 701 -14.90 17.05 17.52
CA ALA A 701 -14.89 18.50 17.49
C ALA A 701 -16.33 19.08 17.42
N ILE A 702 -17.22 18.47 16.63
CA ILE A 702 -18.65 18.87 16.57
C ILE A 702 -19.31 18.69 17.94
N VAL A 703 -19.07 17.59 18.66
CA VAL A 703 -19.61 17.39 20.00
C VAL A 703 -19.14 18.50 20.96
N TYR A 704 -17.87 18.88 20.92
CA TYR A 704 -17.36 20.01 21.71
C TYR A 704 -18.02 21.35 21.31
N MET A 705 -18.24 21.60 20.01
CA MET A 705 -18.96 22.80 19.54
C MET A 705 -20.40 22.83 20.08
N VAL A 706 -21.11 21.72 20.01
CA VAL A 706 -22.47 21.60 20.57
C VAL A 706 -22.49 21.89 22.08
N LEU A 707 -21.54 21.30 22.82
CA LEU A 707 -21.40 21.57 24.25
C LEU A 707 -21.11 23.04 24.53
N THR A 708 -20.26 23.70 23.74
CA THR A 708 -20.01 25.15 23.88
C THR A 708 -21.29 25.96 23.74
N ILE A 709 -22.11 25.69 22.74
CA ILE A 709 -23.42 26.34 22.54
C ILE A 709 -24.36 26.06 23.71
N GLN A 710 -24.43 24.83 24.18
CA GLN A 710 -25.28 24.44 25.30
C GLN A 710 -24.89 25.12 26.59
N PHE A 711 -23.60 25.18 26.91
CA PHE A 711 -23.10 25.88 28.11
C PHE A 711 -23.28 27.40 28.01
N HIS A 712 -23.05 27.99 26.86
CA HIS A 712 -23.32 29.41 26.65
C HIS A 712 -24.82 29.73 26.84
N HIS A 713 -25.70 28.93 26.25
CA HIS A 713 -27.14 29.10 26.43
C HIS A 713 -27.55 28.93 27.91
N TYR A 714 -27.03 27.91 28.59
CA TYR A 714 -27.31 27.63 29.98
C TYR A 714 -26.81 28.74 30.91
N SER A 715 -25.67 29.34 30.62
CA SER A 715 -25.12 30.47 31.38
C SER A 715 -26.00 31.71 31.33
N ASN A 716 -26.73 31.94 30.22
CA ASN A 716 -27.57 33.10 29.99
C ASN A 716 -29.03 32.88 30.41
N THR A 717 -29.59 31.68 30.20
CA THR A 717 -31.02 31.41 30.37
C THR A 717 -31.36 30.50 31.56
N GLY A 718 -30.37 29.80 32.14
CA GLY A 718 -30.58 28.78 33.16
C GLY A 718 -31.23 27.51 32.66
N THR A 719 -31.52 27.42 31.36
CA THR A 719 -32.07 26.22 30.74
C THR A 719 -31.02 25.52 29.87
N PHE A 720 -30.80 24.22 30.11
CA PHE A 720 -29.87 23.43 29.30
C PHE A 720 -30.62 22.85 28.08
N PRO A 721 -30.32 23.28 26.84
CA PRO A 721 -31.06 22.86 25.66
C PRO A 721 -30.79 21.40 25.32
N LYS A 722 -31.68 20.76 24.56
CA LYS A 722 -31.46 19.45 24.00
C LYS A 722 -30.28 19.45 23.07
N PHE A 723 -29.59 18.30 22.95
CA PHE A 723 -28.42 18.15 22.09
C PHE A 723 -28.75 18.40 20.61
N ASP A 724 -29.85 17.81 20.12
CA ASP A 724 -30.33 17.97 18.75
C ASP A 724 -30.65 19.43 18.39
N ASN A 725 -31.33 20.16 19.29
CA ASN A 725 -31.63 21.59 19.06
C ASN A 725 -30.36 22.45 18.96
N SER A 726 -29.35 22.12 19.76
CA SER A 726 -28.07 22.85 19.73
C SER A 726 -27.23 22.49 18.50
N LEU A 727 -27.29 21.23 18.04
CA LEU A 727 -26.69 20.78 16.81
C LEU A 727 -27.36 21.43 15.59
N MET A 728 -28.70 21.56 15.59
CA MET A 728 -29.42 22.26 14.51
C MET A 728 -29.06 23.75 14.44
N LYS A 729 -28.73 24.39 15.56
CA LYS A 729 -28.21 25.76 15.58
C LYS A 729 -26.86 25.89 14.86
N LEU A 730 -26.03 24.85 14.81
CA LEU A 730 -24.80 24.85 13.99
C LEU A 730 -25.12 24.82 12.48
N CYS A 731 -26.27 24.27 12.10
CA CYS A 731 -26.73 24.19 10.71
C CYS A 731 -27.38 25.50 10.21
N GLU A 732 -27.60 26.48 11.05
CA GLU A 732 -28.12 27.80 10.63
C GLU A 732 -27.11 28.46 9.68
N VAL A 733 -27.58 29.06 8.59
CA VAL A 733 -26.74 29.65 7.53
C VAL A 733 -25.77 30.68 8.06
N ASN A 734 -26.19 31.48 9.05
CA ASN A 734 -25.36 32.49 9.73
C ASN A 734 -24.22 31.89 10.59
N LYS A 735 -24.16 30.60 10.78
CA LYS A 735 -23.11 29.88 11.53
C LYS A 735 -22.33 28.88 10.67
N ILE A 736 -23.01 28.13 9.83
CA ILE A 736 -22.37 27.15 8.97
C ILE A 736 -21.49 27.82 7.89
N LEU A 737 -21.93 28.94 7.33
CA LEU A 737 -21.19 29.69 6.32
C LEU A 737 -19.88 30.28 6.86
N PRO A 738 -19.87 31.00 8.02
CA PRO A 738 -18.63 31.45 8.62
C PRO A 738 -17.68 30.30 8.99
N THR A 739 -18.18 29.22 9.57
CA THR A 739 -17.32 28.06 9.87
C THR A 739 -16.73 27.43 8.61
N PHE A 740 -17.48 27.36 7.54
CA PHE A 740 -16.99 26.91 6.24
C PHE A 740 -15.88 27.84 5.70
N LEU A 741 -16.08 29.15 5.75
CA LEU A 741 -15.11 30.14 5.32
C LEU A 741 -13.85 30.09 6.19
N VAL A 742 -14.00 29.97 7.52
CA VAL A 742 -12.87 29.82 8.43
C VAL A 742 -12.07 28.55 8.10
N LEU A 743 -12.71 27.44 7.84
CA LEU A 743 -12.02 26.20 7.45
C LEU A 743 -11.31 26.32 6.11
N LEU A 744 -11.92 27.00 5.12
CA LEU A 744 -11.28 27.26 3.83
C LEU A 744 -10.05 28.16 3.94
N VAL A 745 -10.08 29.17 4.79
CA VAL A 745 -8.94 30.09 5.01
C VAL A 745 -7.89 29.45 5.91
N PHE A 746 -8.31 28.71 6.93
CA PHE A 746 -7.43 28.07 7.89
C PHE A 746 -6.56 26.99 7.24
N THR A 747 -7.09 26.26 6.27
CA THR A 747 -6.40 25.18 5.59
C THR A 747 -5.08 25.64 4.94
N PRO A 748 -5.02 26.67 4.06
CA PRO A 748 -3.76 27.15 3.50
C PRO A 748 -2.84 27.79 4.56
N ILE A 749 -3.40 28.42 5.60
CA ILE A 749 -2.61 28.98 6.70
C ILE A 749 -1.85 27.84 7.41
N MET A 750 -2.49 26.70 7.63
CA MET A 750 -1.89 25.55 8.28
C MET A 750 -0.78 24.89 7.43
N SER A 751 -0.75 25.12 6.12
CA SER A 751 0.34 24.64 5.25
C SER A 751 1.60 25.49 5.35
N ASN A 752 1.54 26.67 5.98
CA ASN A 752 2.70 27.54 6.14
C ASN A 752 3.71 26.93 7.13
N PHE A 753 4.98 26.84 6.70
CA PHE A 753 6.06 26.23 7.46
C PHE A 753 6.25 26.85 8.86
N SER A 754 6.16 28.18 8.97
CA SER A 754 6.32 28.86 10.26
C SER A 754 5.21 28.51 11.25
N ILE A 755 3.98 28.37 10.75
CA ILE A 755 2.83 27.97 11.56
C ILE A 755 2.94 26.52 11.96
N GLN A 756 3.34 25.64 11.05
CA GLN A 756 3.60 24.25 11.37
C GLN A 756 4.68 24.08 12.44
N ARG A 757 5.73 24.92 12.42
CA ARG A 757 6.74 24.94 13.48
C ARG A 757 6.14 25.29 14.85
N VAL A 758 5.28 26.30 14.92
CA VAL A 758 4.57 26.65 16.17
C VAL A 758 3.66 25.53 16.64
N LEU A 759 2.89 24.92 15.72
CA LEU A 759 1.97 23.85 16.07
C LEU A 759 2.67 22.61 16.62
N ARG A 760 3.93 22.37 16.25
CA ARG A 760 4.74 21.26 16.80
C ARG A 760 4.94 21.39 18.31
N TYR A 761 5.10 22.59 18.84
CA TYR A 761 5.22 22.79 20.28
C TYR A 761 3.98 22.38 21.07
N PHE A 762 2.81 22.38 20.40
CA PHE A 762 1.54 21.96 20.99
C PHE A 762 1.16 20.50 20.66
N ASP A 763 2.01 19.79 19.95
CA ASP A 763 1.83 18.35 19.69
C ASP A 763 2.43 17.52 20.83
N PHE A 764 1.68 17.34 21.90
CA PHE A 764 2.14 16.64 23.11
C PHE A 764 2.40 15.14 22.90
N VAL A 765 1.90 14.55 21.83
CA VAL A 765 2.19 13.16 21.47
C VAL A 765 3.56 13.03 20.77
N GLY A 766 4.08 14.14 20.26
CA GLY A 766 5.45 14.24 19.76
C GLY A 766 5.72 13.48 18.45
N TYR A 767 4.67 13.14 17.67
CA TYR A 767 4.87 12.50 16.37
C TYR A 767 5.72 13.33 15.42
N LEU A 768 5.67 14.64 15.58
CA LEU A 768 6.26 15.61 14.66
C LEU A 768 7.40 16.42 15.29
N SER A 769 7.54 16.42 16.62
CA SER A 769 8.57 17.20 17.34
C SER A 769 10.00 16.76 17.05
N ASN A 770 10.19 15.52 16.60
CA ASN A 770 11.51 14.94 16.32
C ASN A 770 12.02 15.24 14.90
N ILE A 771 11.36 16.12 14.17
CA ILE A 771 11.76 16.49 12.80
C ILE A 771 12.68 17.71 12.77
N ASP A 772 13.02 18.28 13.92
CA ASP A 772 13.89 19.48 14.00
C ASP A 772 15.30 19.29 13.45
N ASP A 773 15.80 18.06 13.36
CA ASP A 773 17.06 17.74 12.68
C ASP A 773 16.93 17.74 11.13
N ILE A 774 15.75 18.02 10.59
CA ILE A 774 15.45 18.03 9.14
C ILE A 774 15.90 19.33 8.46
N ASN A 775 16.56 20.25 9.12
CA ASN A 775 17.30 21.33 8.44
C ASN A 775 18.33 20.80 7.41
N LEU A 776 18.44 19.46 7.30
CA LEU A 776 19.35 18.76 6.41
C LEU A 776 18.69 18.27 5.11
N ILE A 777 17.33 18.33 4.98
CA ILE A 777 16.59 17.90 3.79
C ILE A 777 15.62 19.01 3.42
N GLU A 778 16.19 20.12 2.99
CA GLU A 778 15.40 21.34 2.76
C GLU A 778 14.37 21.21 1.62
N ASP A 779 14.51 20.26 0.68
CA ASP A 779 13.71 20.32 -0.53
C ASP A 779 12.62 19.23 -0.70
N ASP A 780 12.72 18.08 0.00
CA ASP A 780 11.90 16.92 -0.36
C ASP A 780 10.88 16.46 0.69
N ILE A 781 10.93 16.96 1.94
CA ILE A 781 10.03 16.50 3.00
C ILE A 781 9.27 17.67 3.62
N HIS A 782 7.98 17.77 3.32
CA HIS A 782 7.07 18.61 4.06
C HIS A 782 6.48 17.87 5.24
N VAL A 783 6.63 18.44 6.41
CA VAL A 783 5.98 17.96 7.62
C VAL A 783 4.55 18.47 7.62
N ASN A 784 3.65 17.60 7.23
CA ASN A 784 2.24 17.89 7.32
C ASN A 784 1.70 17.48 8.69
N ASN A 785 1.53 18.44 9.59
CA ASN A 785 0.93 18.24 10.91
C ASN A 785 -0.58 18.04 10.83
N TYR A 786 -1.17 18.37 9.71
CA TYR A 786 -2.61 18.31 9.52
C TYR A 786 -2.95 17.00 8.82
N PHE A 787 -3.69 16.14 9.50
CA PHE A 787 -4.03 14.79 9.05
C PHE A 787 -4.93 14.72 7.80
N LEU A 788 -5.32 15.84 7.21
CA LEU A 788 -6.03 15.91 5.94
C LEU A 788 -5.12 16.09 4.71
N GLY A 789 -3.87 16.51 4.88
CA GLY A 789 -2.96 16.80 3.76
C GLY A 789 -3.33 18.10 3.03
N LEU A 790 -2.57 19.15 3.22
CA LEU A 790 -2.97 20.53 2.82
C LEU A 790 -2.32 21.06 1.57
N GLU A 791 -1.32 20.39 1.02
CA GLU A 791 -0.47 21.00 -0.02
C GLU A 791 -1.13 21.14 -1.41
N ASN A 792 -2.27 20.52 -1.64
CA ASN A 792 -2.86 20.42 -2.97
C ASN A 792 -4.21 21.12 -3.04
N GLY A 793 -4.47 21.89 -4.09
CA GLY A 793 -5.61 22.78 -4.21
C GLY A 793 -6.99 22.22 -3.90
N LEU A 794 -7.22 20.91 -4.16
CA LEU A 794 -8.50 20.25 -3.84
C LEU A 794 -8.62 19.86 -2.37
N ASN A 795 -7.52 19.69 -1.66
CA ASN A 795 -7.53 19.36 -0.24
C ASN A 795 -8.10 20.49 0.62
N LEU A 796 -8.17 21.70 0.08
CA LEU A 796 -8.86 22.84 0.72
C LEU A 796 -10.32 22.54 1.05
N LEU A 797 -11.00 21.75 0.23
CA LEU A 797 -12.41 21.41 0.40
C LEU A 797 -12.63 20.27 1.40
N LEU A 798 -11.58 19.53 1.79
CA LEU A 798 -11.72 18.38 2.69
C LEU A 798 -12.17 18.78 4.09
N GLY A 799 -11.62 19.86 4.65
CA GLY A 799 -12.04 20.36 5.96
C GLY A 799 -13.54 20.66 6.02
N PRO A 800 -14.06 21.54 5.15
CA PRO A 800 -15.49 21.80 5.03
C PRO A 800 -16.34 20.55 4.76
N PHE A 801 -15.88 19.66 3.89
CA PHE A 801 -16.57 18.41 3.60
C PHE A 801 -16.73 17.53 4.85
N PHE A 802 -15.62 17.29 5.58
CA PHE A 802 -15.66 16.48 6.80
C PHE A 802 -16.46 17.17 7.91
N HIS A 803 -16.49 18.48 7.96
CA HIS A 803 -17.32 19.21 8.92
C HIS A 803 -18.81 18.91 8.69
N ILE A 804 -19.28 19.07 7.45
CA ILE A 804 -20.70 18.80 7.09
C ILE A 804 -21.04 17.32 7.32
N LEU A 805 -20.18 16.41 6.87
CA LEU A 805 -20.38 14.98 7.05
C LEU A 805 -20.46 14.60 8.54
N SER A 806 -19.60 15.21 9.36
CA SER A 806 -19.54 14.95 10.81
C SER A 806 -20.77 15.46 11.54
N ILE A 807 -21.37 16.58 11.12
CA ILE A 807 -22.67 17.01 11.65
C ILE A 807 -23.72 15.93 11.43
N GLY A 808 -23.78 15.35 10.22
CA GLY A 808 -24.71 14.27 9.90
C GLY A 808 -24.47 12.99 10.72
N ILE A 809 -23.19 12.60 10.89
CA ILE A 809 -22.79 11.44 11.69
C ILE A 809 -23.19 11.63 13.17
N VAL A 810 -22.87 12.79 13.75
CA VAL A 810 -23.19 13.08 15.15
C VAL A 810 -24.71 13.13 15.38
N TYR A 811 -25.46 13.69 14.44
CA TYR A 811 -26.93 13.72 14.49
C TYR A 811 -27.51 12.29 14.45
N LEU A 812 -27.05 11.49 13.53
CA LEU A 812 -27.48 10.09 13.41
C LEU A 812 -27.17 9.31 14.70
N PHE A 813 -25.94 9.42 15.19
CA PHE A 813 -25.50 8.73 16.40
C PHE A 813 -26.31 9.14 17.62
N TYR A 814 -26.61 10.45 17.79
CA TYR A 814 -27.46 10.94 18.86
C TYR A 814 -28.86 10.30 18.83
N HIS A 815 -29.52 10.26 17.66
CA HIS A 815 -30.83 9.67 17.55
C HIS A 815 -30.83 8.15 17.77
N VAL A 816 -29.86 7.45 17.27
CA VAL A 816 -29.70 5.99 17.55
C VAL A 816 -29.51 5.75 19.04
N LEU A 817 -28.64 6.50 19.70
CA LEU A 817 -28.41 6.41 21.14
C LEU A 817 -29.71 6.70 21.93
N PHE A 818 -30.43 7.77 21.55
CA PHE A 818 -31.67 8.17 22.19
C PHE A 818 -32.74 7.10 22.04
N LEU A 819 -32.91 6.51 20.84
CA LEU A 819 -33.83 5.40 20.59
C LEU A 819 -33.47 4.15 21.39
N ILE A 820 -32.17 3.81 21.51
CA ILE A 820 -31.71 2.69 22.34
C ILE A 820 -32.13 2.90 23.80
N ILE A 821 -31.88 4.09 24.35
CA ILE A 821 -32.25 4.38 25.75
C ILE A 821 -33.79 4.32 25.93
N GLN A 822 -34.55 4.87 24.97
CA GLN A 822 -36.02 4.80 25.01
C GLN A 822 -36.54 3.35 24.94
N PHE A 823 -35.97 2.56 24.03
CA PHE A 823 -36.35 1.14 23.89
C PHE A 823 -36.08 0.34 25.15
N LEU A 824 -34.92 0.54 25.77
CA LEU A 824 -34.59 -0.10 27.08
C LEU A 824 -35.54 0.34 28.20
N VAL A 825 -35.95 1.62 28.23
CA VAL A 825 -36.96 2.12 29.17
C VAL A 825 -38.32 1.45 28.92
N LEU A 826 -38.71 1.27 27.67
CA LEU A 826 -39.93 0.58 27.29
C LEU A 826 -39.91 -0.89 27.74
N ILE A 827 -38.82 -1.61 27.39
CA ILE A 827 -38.62 -3.02 27.84
C ILE A 827 -38.77 -3.14 29.36
N ARG A 828 -38.13 -2.27 30.10
CA ARG A 828 -38.20 -2.31 31.57
C ARG A 828 -39.62 -2.07 32.07
N LYS A 829 -40.39 -1.17 31.48
CA LYS A 829 -41.78 -0.90 31.81
C LYS A 829 -42.70 -2.10 31.48
N THR A 830 -42.46 -2.78 30.35
CA THR A 830 -43.28 -3.93 29.89
C THR A 830 -43.00 -5.20 30.72
N ILE A 831 -41.72 -5.48 31.05
CA ILE A 831 -41.34 -6.69 31.83
C ILE A 831 -41.74 -6.54 33.32
N GLY A 832 -42.14 -5.36 33.78
CA GLY A 832 -42.59 -5.18 35.17
C GLY A 832 -41.49 -5.30 36.24
N PHE A 833 -40.22 -5.39 35.81
CA PHE A 833 -39.07 -5.42 36.71
C PHE A 833 -38.92 -4.08 37.43
N GLY A 834 -39.59 -3.91 38.57
CA GLY A 834 -39.45 -2.70 39.38
C GLY A 834 -40.63 -2.32 40.24
N LYS A 835 -41.79 -2.92 40.02
CA LYS A 835 -42.97 -2.59 40.90
C LYS A 835 -42.77 -2.92 42.40
N ASN A 836 -41.90 -3.88 42.68
CA ASN A 836 -41.64 -4.28 44.08
C ASN A 836 -40.54 -3.48 44.79
N VAL A 837 -39.77 -2.65 44.07
CA VAL A 837 -38.68 -1.86 44.68
C VAL A 837 -39.19 -0.49 45.19
N GLU A 838 -40.36 -0.01 44.72
CA GLU A 838 -40.89 1.26 45.15
C GLU A 838 -41.44 1.19 46.58
N LYS A 839 -41.89 0.01 47.08
CA LYS A 839 -42.33 -0.19 48.46
C LYS A 839 -41.23 -0.03 49.52
N PHE A 840 -39.99 -0.22 49.18
CA PHE A 840 -38.82 -0.05 50.08
C PHE A 840 -38.17 1.34 50.07
N ARG A 841 -38.72 2.31 49.29
CA ARG A 841 -38.06 3.61 49.04
C ARG A 841 -38.65 4.78 49.79
N ASN A 842 -39.57 4.57 50.74
CA ASN A 842 -40.18 5.65 51.51
C ASN A 842 -39.39 6.13 52.74
N ASP A 843 -38.21 5.50 53.04
CA ASP A 843 -37.26 6.07 54.01
C ASP A 843 -36.33 7.06 53.37
N LYS A 844 -36.77 8.35 53.41
CA LYS A 844 -36.24 9.45 52.59
C LYS A 844 -34.88 10.04 53.04
N THR A 845 -34.24 9.59 54.10
CA THR A 845 -33.05 10.23 54.65
C THR A 845 -31.81 9.34 54.79
N SER A 846 -31.93 8.09 55.17
CA SER A 846 -30.81 7.21 55.37
C SER A 846 -30.21 6.60 54.05
N GLY A 847 -31.03 6.43 52.99
CA GLY A 847 -30.62 5.85 51.74
C GLY A 847 -29.68 6.73 50.87
N LYS A 848 -29.72 8.07 50.99
CA LYS A 848 -28.86 8.98 50.26
C LYS A 848 -27.41 8.98 50.73
N ILE A 849 -27.22 8.94 52.06
CA ILE A 849 -25.88 8.98 52.68
C ILE A 849 -25.13 7.66 52.46
N ILE A 850 -25.86 6.55 52.59
CA ILE A 850 -25.27 5.20 52.38
C ILE A 850 -24.86 4.96 50.93
N ASN A 851 -25.68 5.42 49.96
CA ASN A 851 -25.33 5.30 48.54
C ASN A 851 -24.14 6.17 48.15
N SER A 852 -23.99 7.38 48.75
CA SER A 852 -22.84 8.25 48.50
C SER A 852 -21.54 7.66 49.07
N LYS A 853 -21.57 7.13 50.30
CA LYS A 853 -20.42 6.47 50.94
C LYS A 853 -19.98 5.21 50.17
N ARG A 854 -20.91 4.35 49.74
CA ARG A 854 -20.58 3.17 48.91
C ARG A 854 -19.94 3.52 47.57
N ARG A 855 -20.40 4.56 46.93
CA ARG A 855 -19.80 5.07 45.66
C ARG A 855 -18.41 5.63 45.91
N LEU A 856 -18.22 6.42 46.95
CA LEU A 856 -16.90 6.94 47.29
C LEU A 856 -15.91 5.81 47.55
N ILE A 857 -16.30 4.79 48.35
CA ILE A 857 -15.47 3.63 48.57
C ILE A 857 -15.17 2.90 47.26
N GLY A 858 -16.18 2.69 46.39
CA GLY A 858 -15.97 2.09 45.08
C GLY A 858 -14.99 2.84 44.20
N ASN A 859 -15.07 4.18 44.21
CA ASN A 859 -14.13 5.02 43.44
C ASN A 859 -12.71 4.95 43.99
N VAL A 860 -12.55 4.92 45.34
CA VAL A 860 -11.22 4.76 45.99
C VAL A 860 -10.64 3.39 45.69
N VAL A 861 -11.42 2.31 45.80
CA VAL A 861 -10.98 0.97 45.42
C VAL A 861 -10.57 0.91 43.95
N LEU A 862 -11.34 1.52 43.07
CA LEU A 862 -11.04 1.58 41.64
C LEU A 862 -9.72 2.32 41.37
N LEU A 863 -9.47 3.46 42.04
CA LEU A 863 -8.21 4.20 41.94
C LEU A 863 -6.99 3.40 42.45
N ILE A 864 -7.18 2.63 43.52
CA ILE A 864 -6.13 1.71 44.04
C ILE A 864 -5.85 0.62 43.02
N LEU A 865 -6.89 0.02 42.43
CA LEU A 865 -6.76 -1.02 41.40
C LEU A 865 -6.02 -0.47 40.16
N ILE A 866 -6.30 0.76 39.76
CA ILE A 866 -5.60 1.41 38.62
C ILE A 866 -4.12 1.59 38.94
N GLY A 867 -3.78 2.02 40.15
CA GLY A 867 -2.37 2.22 40.52
C GLY A 867 -1.51 0.96 40.48
N PHE A 868 -2.12 -0.23 40.62
CA PHE A 868 -1.37 -1.48 40.78
C PHE A 868 -1.65 -2.57 39.74
N TYR A 869 -2.89 -2.66 39.18
CA TYR A 869 -3.28 -3.84 38.41
C TYR A 869 -3.95 -3.55 37.08
N VAL A 870 -4.73 -2.48 36.94
CA VAL A 870 -5.66 -2.28 35.84
C VAL A 870 -5.37 -0.95 35.15
N PRO A 871 -5.34 -0.87 33.81
CA PRO A 871 -5.15 0.39 33.12
C PRO A 871 -6.32 1.35 33.38
N PHE A 872 -6.09 2.66 33.40
CA PHE A 872 -7.13 3.68 33.66
C PHE A 872 -8.28 3.63 32.63
N GLN A 873 -8.04 3.09 31.43
CA GLN A 873 -9.05 2.87 30.39
C GLN A 873 -10.18 1.95 30.87
N PHE A 874 -9.89 1.01 31.75
CA PHE A 874 -10.90 0.17 32.36
C PHE A 874 -11.89 0.98 33.22
N ALA A 875 -11.38 1.92 34.03
CA ALA A 875 -12.23 2.83 34.78
C ALA A 875 -13.03 3.75 33.84
N PHE A 876 -12.48 4.13 32.70
CA PHE A 876 -13.20 4.90 31.71
C PHE A 876 -14.43 4.15 31.16
N ILE A 877 -14.31 2.86 30.85
CA ILE A 877 -15.46 2.04 30.45
C ILE A 877 -16.50 1.94 31.57
N ILE A 878 -16.08 1.78 32.82
CA ILE A 878 -17.00 1.82 33.98
C ILE A 878 -17.72 3.17 34.02
N CYS A 879 -17.00 4.29 33.82
CA CYS A 879 -17.60 5.63 33.77
C CYS A 879 -18.63 5.74 32.64
N CYS A 880 -18.36 5.19 31.46
CA CYS A 880 -19.33 5.15 30.35
C CYS A 880 -20.60 4.37 30.76
N GLY A 881 -20.44 3.21 31.37
CA GLY A 881 -21.55 2.40 31.86
C GLY A 881 -22.40 3.12 32.93
N VAL A 882 -21.74 3.74 33.91
CA VAL A 882 -22.40 4.53 34.96
C VAL A 882 -23.15 5.71 34.35
N GLN A 883 -22.55 6.43 33.40
CA GLN A 883 -23.18 7.56 32.74
C GLN A 883 -24.39 7.13 31.90
N PHE A 884 -24.27 6.01 31.18
CA PHE A 884 -25.38 5.44 30.43
C PHE A 884 -26.55 5.07 31.33
N VAL A 885 -26.29 4.32 32.44
CA VAL A 885 -27.31 3.95 33.45
C VAL A 885 -27.92 5.22 34.08
N THR A 886 -27.14 6.27 34.28
CA THR A 886 -27.62 7.54 34.79
C THR A 886 -28.64 8.19 33.85
N CYS A 887 -28.31 8.26 32.53
CA CYS A 887 -29.22 8.73 31.52
C CYS A 887 -30.49 7.89 31.43
N PHE A 888 -30.36 6.57 31.45
CA PHE A 888 -31.48 5.63 31.44
C PHE A 888 -32.43 5.86 32.59
N LYS A 889 -31.94 5.94 33.85
CA LYS A 889 -32.75 6.21 35.04
C LYS A 889 -33.43 7.58 35.03
N MET A 890 -32.76 8.59 34.48
CA MET A 890 -33.33 9.92 34.35
C MET A 890 -34.43 9.98 33.30
N MET A 891 -34.29 9.23 32.20
CA MET A 891 -35.30 9.14 31.15
C MET A 891 -36.56 8.37 31.60
N GLU A 892 -36.40 7.41 32.52
CA GLU A 892 -37.52 6.68 33.12
C GLU A 892 -38.41 7.60 34.00
N ASN A 893 -37.82 8.58 34.70
CA ASN A 893 -38.46 9.42 35.71
C ASN A 893 -38.53 10.88 35.27
N ILE A 894 -39.10 11.18 34.11
CA ILE A 894 -39.16 12.56 33.58
C ILE A 894 -40.15 13.43 34.34
N LYS A 895 -39.65 14.29 35.22
CA LYS A 895 -40.35 15.44 35.77
C LYS A 895 -39.70 16.74 35.28
N LYS A 896 -40.48 17.83 35.14
CA LYS A 896 -39.97 19.11 34.56
C LYS A 896 -38.66 19.62 35.15
N MET A 897 -38.41 19.43 36.43
CA MET A 897 -37.15 19.84 37.08
C MET A 897 -35.91 18.98 36.71
N ILE A 898 -36.09 17.83 36.06
CA ILE A 898 -35.05 16.87 35.73
C ILE A 898 -34.59 17.08 34.28
N LEU A 899 -35.33 17.85 33.47
CA LEU A 899 -35.07 17.98 32.02
C LEU A 899 -33.70 18.57 31.71
N ASN A 900 -33.30 19.67 32.38
CA ASN A 900 -31.97 20.29 32.21
C ASN A 900 -30.85 19.30 32.51
N ARG A 901 -31.06 18.49 33.54
CA ARG A 901 -30.11 17.51 34.00
C ARG A 901 -30.01 16.33 33.05
N LEU A 902 -31.12 15.86 32.49
CA LEU A 902 -31.17 14.84 31.48
C LEU A 902 -30.44 15.28 30.21
N ASN A 903 -30.76 16.48 29.68
CA ASN A 903 -30.12 17.03 28.49
C ASN A 903 -28.60 17.15 28.66
N TYR A 904 -28.15 17.63 29.80
CA TYR A 904 -26.72 17.73 30.12
C TYR A 904 -26.06 16.33 30.16
N ASN A 905 -26.68 15.36 30.85
CA ASN A 905 -26.12 14.02 30.98
C ASN A 905 -26.06 13.27 29.65
N ILE A 906 -27.05 13.46 28.76
CA ILE A 906 -27.01 12.91 27.40
C ILE A 906 -25.87 13.52 26.60
N SER A 907 -25.68 14.84 26.66
CA SER A 907 -24.59 15.53 25.95
C SER A 907 -23.22 15.08 26.45
N PHE A 908 -23.07 14.88 27.75
CA PHE A 908 -21.85 14.35 28.33
C PHE A 908 -21.64 12.86 27.96
N LEU A 909 -22.70 12.06 27.89
CA LEU A 909 -22.62 10.68 27.41
C LEU A 909 -22.16 10.65 25.95
N MET A 910 -22.65 11.56 25.09
CA MET A 910 -22.18 11.70 23.70
C MET A 910 -20.66 11.94 23.66
N LEU A 911 -20.14 12.85 24.49
CA LEU A 911 -18.70 13.14 24.54
C LEU A 911 -17.89 11.89 24.96
N ILE A 912 -18.31 11.20 26.02
CA ILE A 912 -17.60 10.02 26.51
C ILE A 912 -17.62 8.90 25.47
N LEU A 913 -18.75 8.66 24.80
CA LEU A 913 -18.86 7.62 23.79
C LEU A 913 -18.02 7.91 22.55
N TRP A 914 -17.84 9.18 22.15
CA TRP A 914 -16.93 9.52 21.06
C TRP A 914 -15.44 9.36 21.41
N THR A 915 -15.08 9.38 22.70
CA THR A 915 -13.72 9.06 23.15
C THR A 915 -13.52 7.59 23.50
N LEU A 916 -14.57 6.75 23.45
CA LEU A 916 -14.50 5.33 23.75
C LEU A 916 -13.53 4.52 22.86
N PRO A 917 -13.45 4.73 21.53
CA PRO A 917 -12.55 3.98 20.66
C PRO A 917 -11.08 4.07 21.06
N ILE A 918 -10.62 5.19 21.61
CA ILE A 918 -9.24 5.40 22.08
C ILE A 918 -8.93 4.48 23.29
N ASN A 919 -9.93 4.19 24.11
CA ASN A 919 -9.77 3.44 25.34
C ASN A 919 -9.97 1.95 25.16
N ILE A 920 -10.82 1.54 24.22
CA ILE A 920 -11.20 0.13 24.05
C ILE A 920 -10.02 -0.71 23.53
N THR A 921 -9.14 -0.13 22.73
CA THR A 921 -7.96 -0.82 22.18
C THR A 921 -7.01 -1.30 23.28
N ILE A 922 -6.73 -0.47 24.27
CA ILE A 922 -5.89 -0.84 25.42
C ILE A 922 -6.55 -1.92 26.28
N ILE A 923 -7.88 -1.87 26.44
CA ILE A 923 -8.61 -2.91 27.18
C ILE A 923 -8.54 -4.26 26.46
N ILE A 924 -8.62 -4.28 25.13
CA ILE A 924 -8.44 -5.51 24.35
C ILE A 924 -7.06 -6.12 24.62
N VAL A 925 -6.00 -5.31 24.55
CA VAL A 925 -4.63 -5.75 24.86
C VAL A 925 -4.52 -6.24 26.33
N PHE A 926 -5.13 -5.54 27.28
CA PHE A 926 -5.13 -5.93 28.69
C PHE A 926 -5.81 -7.27 28.91
N ILE A 927 -7.01 -7.48 28.34
CA ILE A 927 -7.74 -8.76 28.45
C ILE A 927 -6.94 -9.89 27.82
N HIS A 928 -6.35 -9.66 26.64
CA HIS A 928 -5.52 -10.64 25.97
C HIS A 928 -4.30 -11.03 26.82
N ASN A 929 -3.56 -10.06 27.34
CA ASN A 929 -2.40 -10.32 28.20
C ASN A 929 -2.79 -11.07 29.49
N PHE A 930 -3.96 -10.75 30.06
CA PHE A 930 -4.51 -11.49 31.20
C PHE A 930 -4.81 -12.95 30.84
N ALA A 931 -5.38 -13.20 29.65
CA ALA A 931 -5.70 -14.55 29.18
C ALA A 931 -4.45 -15.42 28.94
N VAL A 932 -3.33 -14.82 28.52
CA VAL A 932 -2.04 -15.52 28.30
C VAL A 932 -1.13 -15.50 29.53
N ASN A 933 -1.65 -15.13 30.72
CA ASN A 933 -0.92 -15.01 31.98
C ASN A 933 0.33 -14.12 31.92
N TRP A 934 0.32 -13.09 31.09
CA TRP A 934 1.41 -12.14 30.95
C TRP A 934 1.12 -10.84 31.69
N ARG A 935 2.01 -10.46 32.61
CA ARG A 935 1.97 -9.15 33.25
C ARG A 935 2.73 -8.15 32.38
N THR A 936 2.06 -7.48 31.47
CA THR A 936 2.64 -6.32 30.79
C THR A 936 2.77 -5.17 31.78
N GLY A 937 3.95 -4.56 31.82
CA GLY A 937 4.06 -3.25 32.44
C GLY A 937 3.29 -2.22 31.63
N PHE A 938 2.02 -2.00 31.92
CA PHE A 938 1.26 -0.84 31.44
C PHE A 938 1.65 0.41 32.25
N SER A 939 2.94 0.63 32.51
CA SER A 939 3.42 1.69 33.41
C SER A 939 2.87 3.07 33.04
N SER A 940 2.73 3.35 31.75
CA SER A 940 2.11 4.58 31.24
C SER A 940 0.60 4.63 31.48
N HIS A 941 -0.10 3.49 31.54
CA HIS A 941 -1.55 3.41 31.68
C HIS A 941 -2.03 3.20 33.12
N HIS A 942 -1.11 3.06 34.07
CA HIS A 942 -1.43 3.00 35.51
C HIS A 942 -1.54 4.40 36.15
N ASN A 943 -1.43 5.47 35.36
CA ASN A 943 -1.55 6.82 35.84
C ASN A 943 -3.03 7.18 36.13
N PHE A 944 -3.41 7.12 37.42
CA PHE A 944 -4.77 7.44 37.84
C PHE A 944 -5.15 8.94 37.68
N VAL A 945 -4.17 9.84 37.55
CA VAL A 945 -4.42 11.28 37.35
C VAL A 945 -5.25 11.52 36.07
N SER A 946 -5.02 10.75 35.03
CA SER A 946 -5.73 10.84 33.75
C SER A 946 -7.24 10.60 33.87
N ILE A 947 -7.69 9.82 34.84
CA ILE A 947 -9.10 9.44 34.99
C ILE A 947 -9.81 10.17 36.12
N ILE A 948 -9.08 10.77 37.08
CA ILE A 948 -9.69 11.46 38.23
C ILE A 948 -10.72 12.50 37.79
N ALA A 949 -10.37 13.33 36.82
CA ALA A 949 -11.26 14.37 36.32
C ALA A 949 -12.58 13.78 35.81
N ILE A 950 -12.54 12.67 35.06
CA ILE A 950 -13.73 12.02 34.52
C ILE A 950 -14.54 11.34 35.63
N LEU A 951 -13.87 10.65 36.55
CA LEU A 951 -14.53 10.06 37.72
C LEU A 951 -15.29 11.10 38.54
N LEU A 952 -14.65 12.25 38.85
CA LEU A 952 -15.27 13.34 39.57
C LEU A 952 -16.44 13.96 38.81
N LEU A 953 -16.33 14.09 37.49
CA LEU A 953 -17.42 14.58 36.64
C LEU A 953 -18.60 13.60 36.64
N VAL A 954 -18.36 12.31 36.45
CA VAL A 954 -19.41 11.28 36.44
C VAL A 954 -20.11 11.20 37.82
N GLU A 955 -19.36 11.23 38.92
CA GLU A 955 -19.93 11.25 40.27
C GLU A 955 -20.78 12.49 40.49
N ARG A 956 -20.25 13.66 40.10
CA ARG A 956 -20.99 14.92 40.21
C ARG A 956 -22.23 14.97 39.34
N ASN A 957 -22.13 14.49 38.08
CA ASN A 957 -23.23 14.48 37.10
C ASN A 957 -24.39 13.60 37.56
N SER A 958 -24.14 12.57 38.34
CA SER A 958 -25.18 11.76 38.95
C SER A 958 -26.03 12.58 39.95
N ASN A 959 -25.49 13.64 40.50
CA ASN A 959 -26.11 14.44 41.58
C ASN A 959 -26.53 15.86 41.18
N LYS A 960 -25.75 16.62 40.43
CA LYS A 960 -26.00 18.02 40.09
C LYS A 960 -25.48 18.37 38.68
N VAL A 961 -26.04 19.38 38.02
CA VAL A 961 -25.45 19.97 36.82
C VAL A 961 -24.13 20.65 37.20
N MET A 962 -23.10 20.55 36.32
CA MET A 962 -21.73 20.99 36.63
C MET A 962 -21.61 22.48 36.92
N ILE A 963 -22.41 23.32 36.28
CA ILE A 963 -22.36 24.79 36.42
C ILE A 963 -23.63 25.25 37.12
N ASN A 964 -23.44 25.88 38.25
CA ASN A 964 -24.52 26.60 38.97
C ASN A 964 -24.61 28.04 38.41
N GLN A 965 -25.79 28.53 38.19
CA GLN A 965 -26.02 29.93 37.71
C GLN A 965 -25.31 30.97 38.56
N ASN A 966 -25.12 30.70 39.84
CA ASN A 966 -24.53 31.61 40.82
C ASN A 966 -22.99 31.59 40.84
N LYS A 967 -22.31 30.92 39.89
CA LYS A 967 -20.85 30.95 39.80
C LYS A 967 -20.34 32.24 39.17
N SER A 968 -19.15 32.64 39.62
CA SER A 968 -18.48 33.83 39.09
C SER A 968 -18.40 33.83 37.55
N LYS A 969 -18.49 34.99 36.92
CA LYS A 969 -18.34 35.19 35.46
C LYS A 969 -17.07 34.55 34.94
N ILE A 970 -15.95 34.66 35.68
CA ILE A 970 -14.65 34.08 35.38
C ILE A 970 -14.75 32.56 35.17
N MET A 971 -15.48 31.85 36.02
CA MET A 971 -15.58 30.40 35.90
C MET A 971 -16.39 29.94 34.67
N LYS A 972 -17.34 30.74 34.21
CA LYS A 972 -18.11 30.55 32.99
C LYS A 972 -17.23 30.76 31.76
N ASP A 973 -16.45 31.83 31.75
CA ASP A 973 -15.55 32.19 30.66
C ASP A 973 -14.42 31.18 30.51
N VAL A 974 -13.84 30.70 31.64
CA VAL A 974 -12.83 29.62 31.64
C VAL A 974 -13.40 28.32 31.08
N THR A 975 -14.62 27.93 31.42
CA THR A 975 -15.25 26.71 30.88
C THR A 975 -15.47 26.83 29.36
N ASN A 976 -15.96 27.98 28.90
CA ASN A 976 -16.14 28.22 27.47
C ASN A 976 -14.80 28.25 26.73
N LEU A 977 -13.77 28.83 27.29
CA LEU A 977 -12.41 28.82 26.73
C LEU A 977 -11.87 27.39 26.59
N ILE A 978 -11.98 26.57 27.63
CA ILE A 978 -11.54 25.17 27.59
C ILE A 978 -12.27 24.41 26.47
N LEU A 979 -13.58 24.59 26.33
CA LEU A 979 -14.35 23.93 25.29
C LEU A 979 -13.93 24.40 23.88
N VAL A 980 -13.72 25.70 23.68
CA VAL A 980 -13.25 26.24 22.38
C VAL A 980 -11.86 25.73 22.06
N LEU A 981 -10.94 25.72 23.04
CA LEU A 981 -9.61 25.13 22.85
C LEU A 981 -9.70 23.63 22.52
N SER A 982 -10.64 22.90 23.12
CA SER A 982 -10.86 21.48 22.79
C SER A 982 -11.38 21.28 21.37
N VAL A 983 -12.23 22.18 20.87
CA VAL A 983 -12.66 22.18 19.45
C VAL A 983 -11.47 22.35 18.52
N ILE A 984 -10.68 23.38 18.75
CA ILE A 984 -9.49 23.71 17.93
C ILE A 984 -8.49 22.56 17.98
N TYR A 985 -8.19 22.06 19.17
CA TYR A 985 -7.24 21.01 19.39
C TYR A 985 -7.67 19.69 18.70
N SER A 986 -8.94 19.29 18.84
CA SER A 986 -9.49 18.11 18.16
C SER A 986 -9.52 18.26 16.64
N GLY A 987 -9.74 19.48 16.14
CA GLY A 987 -9.74 19.77 14.71
C GLY A 987 -8.35 19.76 14.08
N ILE A 988 -7.31 20.16 14.81
CA ILE A 988 -5.93 20.23 14.31
C ILE A 988 -5.22 18.89 14.48
N TYR A 989 -5.23 18.34 15.68
CA TYR A 989 -4.42 17.17 16.03
C TYR A 989 -5.20 15.85 15.95
N GLY A 990 -6.52 15.95 15.78
CA GLY A 990 -7.38 14.79 15.73
C GLY A 990 -7.59 14.12 17.10
N MET A 991 -8.23 12.96 17.04
CA MET A 991 -8.57 12.18 18.23
C MET A 991 -7.34 11.63 18.96
N ARG A 992 -6.21 11.47 18.27
CA ARG A 992 -4.95 10.91 18.82
C ARG A 992 -4.44 11.67 20.05
N ASN A 993 -4.74 12.97 20.14
CA ASN A 993 -4.28 13.83 21.22
C ASN A 993 -5.35 14.07 22.30
N SER A 994 -6.47 13.35 22.29
CA SER A 994 -7.54 13.54 23.29
C SER A 994 -7.09 13.23 24.72
N TRP A 995 -6.03 12.46 24.89
CA TRP A 995 -5.40 12.15 26.17
C TRP A 995 -4.12 12.93 26.43
N TRP A 996 -4.05 14.19 25.99
CA TRP A 996 -2.88 15.06 26.20
C TRP A 996 -2.42 15.14 27.67
N LEU A 997 -3.35 15.12 28.64
CA LEU A 997 -3.03 15.06 30.07
C LEU A 997 -2.20 13.82 30.43
N HIS A 998 -2.55 12.66 29.89
CA HIS A 998 -1.80 11.43 30.09
C HIS A 998 -0.35 11.58 29.60
N HIS A 999 -0.17 12.16 28.41
CA HIS A 999 1.15 12.36 27.82
C HIS A 999 1.97 13.45 28.53
N LEU A 1000 1.31 14.47 29.06
CA LEU A 1000 1.96 15.57 29.78
C LEU A 1000 2.57 15.11 31.11
N PHE A 1001 1.95 14.15 31.79
CA PHE A 1001 2.46 13.59 33.05
C PHE A 1001 3.41 12.41 32.86
N ASN A 1002 3.52 11.86 31.66
CA ASN A 1002 4.42 10.75 31.32
C ASN A 1002 5.68 11.19 30.54
N ILE A 1003 6.08 12.45 30.65
CA ILE A 1003 7.24 12.98 29.93
C ILE A 1003 8.57 12.33 30.35
N ASN A 1004 8.60 11.64 31.48
CA ASN A 1004 9.82 11.06 32.06
C ASN A 1004 9.95 9.52 31.91
N CYS A 1005 9.20 8.88 31.03
CA CYS A 1005 9.34 7.44 30.78
C CYS A 1005 9.78 7.16 29.35
#